data_25ab342902561bc85f151e0d3f1f6010
#
_entry.id   25ab342902561bc85f151e0d3f1f6010
#
_cell.length_a   1.000
_cell.length_b   1.000
_cell.length_c   1.000
_cell.angle_alpha   90.00
_cell.angle_beta   90.00
_cell.angle_gamma   90.00
#
_symmetry.space_group_name_H-M   'P 1'
#
loop_
_entity.id
_entity.type
_entity.pdbx_description
1 polymer ?
#
loop_
_entity_poly.entity_id
_entity_poly.type
_entity_poly.pdbx_seq_one_letter_code
_entity_poly.pdbx_strand_id
1 'polypeptide(L)'
;MNIKANHHQNKITGNMLRGGLILLVALAFPMDGQAGREQAEHIDIQTRQGMLRLTPMNDNAIRVRLMQNNSKAQEELVFCNVPEKTDYKVKDKDSCMVLSLPAISVIYGKTDETLTFKDKTGRIILKEMAGGRVMLPSVVRGDSTYLIEQRFFSPADEYLYGTGQFQDGYLNIRGLTRRLTQVNTQIAIPFVLSNKGYGLLWHNYGLTDFNPSAMQVRLQADGGEGQSVTVDVTSTTGNKREVRNIHAFAAEIQIDEDGQYALMLDVGQKMARKYHLTIDGQNLVDVNNLWLPPTTSLIVNLKKGKHRIEVEGDRNDKPVVSWRKVRNETVFRSPVAETLDYTVFAGNADEVIGSYRELTGGTPMMPLWALGYIHCRERYNTQPELLENARTFREREIPVDMIVQDWQYWGKYGWNAMKFDEDRYPDPAEMVDSLHRMDMKLMLSVWSKVDRNADLGKQMNARGYYIPGTEWIDFFNPDAAAFYWENFREKLLKPYRIDAWWLDATEPENDDLAGRRIAGGTVNGEVYRNVYPIFVNRTVYEGLRQEEPEKRAMIFTRCAFSGMQRYATATWSGDVGNDWETLRRQITAGLGMMAAGLPWWTYDAGGFFRPGDQYTNKAYHECFLRWLQASTFFPLMRVHGYMSQTEPWRYGSEVENITKKYIALRYSLLPYVYSNAAEVTFDGSTLMRPLVMDFPEDQRALSLDNEYMFGRAFLVAPVMEPGVGTWRVYLPENESGWIDFWTGESYKGGQYVDVDVDWAKIPLFVRGGSVVPMDFGKQYSAERTGKPVEIRIYKGADAELMWYEDEGDNYGYENGHYSVIPLKWNERRGVLEIGRRQGGFPGMDETKKLNVVVVNRNNGAGDQASLTVKEVTYEGKALKIKF
;
A
#
# COMPACT_ATOMS: atom_id res chain seq x y z
N MET A 1 -14.32 22.33 -9.84
CA MET A 1 -12.90 22.02 -10.02
C MET A 1 -12.25 23.08 -10.88
N ASN A 2 -11.46 23.99 -10.31
CA ASN A 2 -10.65 24.95 -11.06
C ASN A 2 -9.25 24.35 -11.21
N ILE A 3 -9.00 23.70 -12.33
CA ILE A 3 -7.68 23.18 -12.68
C ILE A 3 -6.84 24.39 -13.11
N LYS A 4 -6.01 24.91 -12.23
CA LYS A 4 -4.91 25.80 -12.61
C LYS A 4 -3.76 24.94 -13.14
N ALA A 5 -3.52 25.03 -14.42
CA ALA A 5 -2.32 24.46 -15.03
C ALA A 5 -1.09 25.19 -14.47
N ASN A 6 -0.35 24.54 -13.58
CA ASN A 6 0.99 24.97 -13.19
C ASN A 6 2.00 24.36 -14.14
N HIS A 7 2.44 25.13 -15.11
CA HIS A 7 3.63 24.82 -15.88
C HIS A 7 4.86 25.01 -15.00
N HIS A 8 5.44 23.94 -14.52
CA HIS A 8 6.82 23.94 -14.05
C HIS A 8 7.68 23.09 -14.98
N GLN A 9 8.42 23.76 -15.84
CA GLN A 9 9.54 23.18 -16.57
C GLN A 9 10.67 22.92 -15.57
N ASN A 10 10.93 21.63 -15.27
CA ASN A 10 12.17 21.24 -14.60
C ASN A 10 13.34 21.35 -15.55
N LYS A 11 14.09 22.44 -15.44
CA LYS A 11 15.46 22.51 -15.97
C LYS A 11 16.41 21.84 -14.99
N ILE A 12 16.86 20.64 -15.34
CA ILE A 12 17.99 19.99 -14.67
C ILE A 12 19.25 20.70 -15.16
N THR A 13 19.82 21.57 -14.33
CA THR A 13 21.22 22.02 -14.50
C THR A 13 22.01 21.55 -13.29
N GLY A 14 22.97 20.67 -13.56
CA GLY A 14 23.95 20.24 -12.57
C GLY A 14 24.78 21.43 -12.06
N ASN A 15 24.99 21.46 -10.75
CA ASN A 15 26.04 22.30 -10.17
C ASN A 15 26.86 21.52 -9.14
N MET A 16 28.16 21.51 -9.43
CA MET A 16 29.25 20.98 -8.61
C MET A 16 29.39 21.71 -7.27
N LEU A 17 29.83 20.93 -6.29
CA LEU A 17 30.41 21.31 -5.01
C LEU A 17 31.15 22.63 -4.99
N ARG A 18 30.80 23.50 -4.01
CA ARG A 18 31.78 24.38 -3.33
C ARG A 18 31.39 24.54 -1.86
N GLY A 19 32.30 24.15 -1.00
CA GLY A 19 32.20 24.36 0.44
C GLY A 19 32.19 25.85 0.79
N GLY A 20 31.29 26.21 1.69
CA GLY A 20 31.16 27.56 2.26
C GLY A 20 31.10 27.50 3.78
N LEU A 21 32.04 28.20 4.38
CA LEU A 21 32.31 28.42 5.78
C LEU A 21 31.07 28.94 6.52
N ILE A 22 30.67 28.30 7.61
CA ILE A 22 29.60 28.77 8.49
C ILE A 22 30.16 29.87 9.42
N LEU A 23 29.66 31.08 9.24
CA LEU A 23 29.89 32.20 10.15
C LEU A 23 28.72 32.26 11.16
N LEU A 24 29.01 32.01 12.43
CA LEU A 24 28.05 32.27 13.52
C LEU A 24 27.89 33.81 13.69
N VAL A 25 26.69 34.31 13.44
CA VAL A 25 26.29 35.66 13.82
C VAL A 25 25.14 35.55 14.83
N ALA A 26 25.43 35.90 16.04
CA ALA A 26 24.42 36.18 17.08
C ALA A 26 23.78 37.54 16.77
N LEU A 27 22.50 37.57 16.44
CA LEU A 27 21.74 38.81 16.23
C LEU A 27 20.86 39.07 17.45
N ALA A 28 21.22 40.13 18.19
CA ALA A 28 20.36 40.78 19.16
C ALA A 28 19.30 41.62 18.40
N PHE A 29 18.05 41.55 18.83
CA PHE A 29 16.94 42.28 18.20
C PHE A 29 16.78 43.68 18.80
N PRO A 30 16.62 44.73 18.00
CA PRO A 30 15.90 45.94 18.39
C PRO A 30 14.46 45.91 17.86
N MET A 31 13.54 46.41 18.68
CA MET A 31 12.15 46.66 18.33
C MET A 31 12.04 47.96 17.50
N ASP A 32 11.07 47.95 16.57
CA ASP A 32 10.42 49.00 15.80
C ASP A 32 10.82 49.16 14.35
N GLY A 33 9.78 49.12 13.47
CA GLY A 33 9.81 49.65 12.09
C GLY A 33 9.27 48.63 11.06
N GLN A 34 8.04 48.90 10.55
CA GLN A 34 7.45 48.24 9.37
C GLN A 34 8.36 48.38 8.17
N ALA A 35 9.07 47.32 7.81
CA ALA A 35 9.59 47.07 6.47
C ALA A 35 9.48 45.59 6.24
N GLY A 36 9.00 45.13 5.08
CA GLY A 36 8.75 43.74 4.77
C GLY A 36 9.94 42.84 5.11
N ARG A 37 9.87 42.14 6.25
CA ARG A 37 10.85 41.11 6.61
C ARG A 37 10.57 39.91 5.75
N GLU A 38 11.55 39.39 5.05
CA GLU A 38 11.53 38.04 4.49
C GLU A 38 11.15 37.06 5.64
N GLN A 39 10.12 36.28 5.41
CA GLN A 39 9.63 35.30 6.37
C GLN A 39 10.64 34.16 6.44
N ALA A 40 11.08 33.77 7.65
CA ALA A 40 12.02 32.67 7.81
C ALA A 40 11.39 31.36 7.37
N GLU A 41 12.18 30.44 6.80
CA GLU A 41 11.69 29.15 6.33
C GLU A 41 11.20 28.22 7.50
N HIS A 42 11.62 28.50 8.73
CA HIS A 42 11.28 27.73 9.93
C HIS A 42 11.43 28.60 11.20
N ILE A 43 10.93 28.05 12.32
CA ILE A 43 11.06 28.65 13.65
C ILE A 43 11.89 27.73 14.52
N ASP A 44 12.98 28.25 15.08
CA ASP A 44 13.82 27.55 16.03
C ASP A 44 13.51 28.01 17.47
N ILE A 45 13.30 27.04 18.35
CA ILE A 45 12.96 27.21 19.75
C ILE A 45 14.00 26.47 20.59
N GLN A 46 14.74 27.20 21.45
CA GLN A 46 15.65 26.56 22.39
C GLN A 46 14.86 25.90 23.52
N THR A 47 15.02 24.58 23.67
CA THR A 47 14.41 23.76 24.71
C THR A 47 15.48 23.21 25.67
N ARG A 48 15.07 22.56 26.77
CA ARG A 48 15.98 21.88 27.70
C ARG A 48 16.73 20.72 27.06
N GLN A 49 16.13 20.09 25.99
CA GLN A 49 16.70 18.91 25.34
C GLN A 49 17.50 19.23 24.08
N GLY A 50 17.44 20.45 23.57
CA GLY A 50 18.10 20.86 22.33
C GLY A 50 17.30 21.89 21.54
N MET A 51 17.60 22.03 20.27
CA MET A 51 16.92 22.95 19.35
C MET A 51 15.68 22.28 18.76
N LEU A 52 14.49 22.77 19.09
CA LEU A 52 13.23 22.35 18.48
C LEU A 52 12.92 23.23 17.29
N ARG A 53 12.82 22.64 16.10
CA ARG A 53 12.53 23.32 14.86
C ARG A 53 11.10 23.00 14.39
N LEU A 54 10.32 24.03 14.10
CA LEU A 54 9.00 23.94 13.48
C LEU A 54 9.10 24.46 12.04
N THR A 55 8.85 23.58 11.08
CA THR A 55 8.90 23.90 9.64
C THR A 55 7.50 23.82 9.05
N PRO A 56 6.92 24.96 8.59
CA PRO A 56 5.74 24.96 7.75
C PRO A 56 6.05 24.23 6.43
N MET A 57 5.32 23.12 6.15
CA MET A 57 5.58 22.33 4.94
C MET A 57 4.71 22.75 3.76
N ASN A 58 3.43 23.02 4.02
CA ASN A 58 2.42 23.61 3.14
C ASN A 58 1.25 24.14 3.99
N ASP A 59 0.09 24.40 3.39
CA ASP A 59 -1.06 25.01 4.09
C ASP A 59 -1.63 24.19 5.25
N ASN A 60 -1.43 22.86 5.28
CA ASN A 60 -2.01 21.96 6.28
C ASN A 60 -1.00 21.04 6.96
N ALA A 61 0.32 21.21 6.77
CA ALA A 61 1.34 20.35 7.33
C ALA A 61 2.47 21.12 8.05
N ILE A 62 2.86 20.63 9.22
CA ILE A 62 3.97 21.16 10.03
C ILE A 62 4.91 20.01 10.39
N ARG A 63 6.20 20.16 10.05
CA ARG A 63 7.29 19.26 10.48
C ARG A 63 7.92 19.74 11.78
N VAL A 64 8.16 18.83 12.68
CA VAL A 64 8.76 19.05 14.00
C VAL A 64 10.06 18.27 14.08
N ARG A 65 11.17 18.96 14.35
CA ARG A 65 12.47 18.31 14.57
C ARG A 65 13.11 18.77 15.87
N LEU A 66 13.55 17.81 16.69
CA LEU A 66 14.44 18.07 17.82
C LEU A 66 15.85 17.64 17.44
N MET A 67 16.80 18.55 17.57
CA MET A 67 18.22 18.36 17.26
C MET A 67 19.07 18.65 18.50
N GLN A 68 20.09 17.84 18.73
CA GLN A 68 21.13 18.09 19.72
C GLN A 68 22.46 18.48 19.04
N ASN A 69 23.44 18.97 19.81
CA ASN A 69 24.68 19.50 19.26
C ASN A 69 25.45 18.51 18.34
N ASN A 70 25.28 17.20 18.56
CA ASN A 70 25.97 16.16 17.81
C ASN A 70 25.05 15.46 16.78
N SER A 71 23.83 15.96 16.54
CA SER A 71 22.93 15.45 15.53
C SER A 71 23.54 15.62 14.14
N LYS A 72 23.59 14.54 13.37
CA LYS A 72 24.06 14.55 11.99
C LYS A 72 22.91 14.90 11.04
N ALA A 73 23.24 15.53 9.93
CA ALA A 73 22.30 15.69 8.84
C ALA A 73 22.03 14.32 8.21
N GLN A 74 20.76 13.98 8.03
CA GLN A 74 20.32 12.79 7.31
C GLN A 74 19.85 13.16 5.91
N GLU A 75 20.17 12.33 4.91
CA GLU A 75 19.66 12.51 3.55
C GLU A 75 18.13 12.51 3.56
N GLU A 76 17.51 13.46 2.85
CA GLU A 76 16.05 13.50 2.70
C GLU A 76 15.61 12.54 1.60
N LEU A 77 14.97 11.45 1.98
CA LEU A 77 14.52 10.41 1.05
C LEU A 77 13.00 10.44 0.81
N VAL A 78 12.25 11.14 1.63
CA VAL A 78 10.79 11.10 1.65
C VAL A 78 10.19 12.35 1.04
N PHE A 79 10.53 13.53 1.57
CA PHE A 79 10.03 14.79 1.06
C PHE A 79 10.81 15.26 -0.17
N CYS A 80 10.13 15.52 -1.27
CA CYS A 80 10.76 15.97 -2.53
C CYS A 80 10.11 17.21 -3.16
N ASN A 81 8.90 17.58 -2.73
CA ASN A 81 8.12 18.71 -3.26
C ASN A 81 7.74 19.71 -2.18
N VAL A 82 8.66 20.02 -1.27
CA VAL A 82 8.39 21.05 -0.26
C VAL A 82 8.45 22.43 -0.94
N PRO A 83 7.40 23.27 -0.81
CA PRO A 83 7.41 24.62 -1.36
C PRO A 83 8.59 25.44 -0.81
N GLU A 84 9.23 26.24 -1.65
CA GLU A 84 10.31 27.14 -1.23
C GLU A 84 9.85 28.15 -0.15
N LYS A 85 8.57 28.52 -0.15
CA LYS A 85 7.98 29.43 0.81
C LYS A 85 6.54 29.04 1.13
N THR A 86 6.23 28.98 2.42
CA THR A 86 4.88 28.76 2.95
C THR A 86 4.49 29.97 3.81
N ASP A 87 3.33 30.57 3.57
CA ASP A 87 2.85 31.70 4.36
C ASP A 87 2.36 31.23 5.74
N TYR A 88 2.90 31.82 6.81
CA TYR A 88 2.49 31.53 8.18
C TYR A 88 2.46 32.77 9.07
N LYS A 89 1.81 32.68 10.21
CA LYS A 89 1.76 33.73 11.22
C LYS A 89 2.28 33.22 12.55
N VAL A 90 3.07 34.03 13.23
CA VAL A 90 3.55 33.73 14.58
C VAL A 90 3.00 34.76 15.55
N LYS A 91 2.48 34.27 16.68
CA LYS A 91 2.12 35.08 17.85
C LYS A 91 2.88 34.55 19.06
N ASP A 92 3.79 35.37 19.56
CA ASP A 92 4.52 35.08 20.81
C ASP A 92 3.82 35.75 21.99
N LYS A 93 3.49 34.95 23.02
CA LYS A 93 2.86 35.36 24.29
C LYS A 93 3.71 34.87 25.45
N ASP A 94 3.46 35.42 26.65
CA ASP A 94 4.23 35.05 27.85
C ASP A 94 4.24 33.55 28.11
N SER A 95 3.09 32.88 27.99
CA SER A 95 2.94 31.44 28.31
C SER A 95 3.11 30.49 27.12
N CYS A 96 2.96 30.97 25.87
CA CYS A 96 2.99 30.13 24.68
C CYS A 96 3.39 30.89 23.40
N MET A 97 3.87 30.14 22.43
CA MET A 97 4.03 30.60 21.04
C MET A 97 3.01 29.87 20.15
N VAL A 98 2.41 30.58 19.21
CA VAL A 98 1.45 30.02 18.25
C VAL A 98 1.96 30.27 16.84
N LEU A 99 2.21 29.20 16.11
CA LEU A 99 2.44 29.19 14.67
C LEU A 99 1.13 28.79 13.98
N SER A 100 0.68 29.59 13.01
CA SER A 100 -0.60 29.34 12.29
C SER A 100 -0.39 29.35 10.79
N LEU A 101 -0.89 28.30 10.14
CA LEU A 101 -1.07 28.10 8.71
C LEU A 101 -2.57 28.15 8.36
N PRO A 102 -2.97 28.18 7.08
CA PRO A 102 -4.39 28.23 6.70
C PRO A 102 -5.25 27.10 7.29
N ALA A 103 -4.76 25.86 7.33
CA ALA A 103 -5.54 24.70 7.80
C ALA A 103 -5.08 24.13 9.14
N ILE A 104 -3.88 24.47 9.62
CA ILE A 104 -3.31 23.93 10.87
C ILE A 104 -2.67 25.03 11.69
N SER A 105 -2.74 24.93 13.01
CA SER A 105 -1.92 25.72 13.91
C SER A 105 -1.29 24.85 14.99
N VAL A 106 -0.08 25.22 15.42
CA VAL A 106 0.61 24.57 16.54
C VAL A 106 0.87 25.57 17.64
N ILE A 107 0.59 25.16 18.88
CA ILE A 107 0.83 25.93 20.11
C ILE A 107 1.98 25.26 20.86
N TYR A 108 3.08 25.99 21.05
CA TYR A 108 4.17 25.59 21.92
C TYR A 108 3.95 26.18 23.32
N GLY A 109 3.79 25.32 24.32
CA GLY A 109 3.71 25.71 25.72
C GLY A 109 5.10 25.95 26.31
N LYS A 110 5.40 27.20 26.75
CA LYS A 110 6.74 27.58 27.25
C LYS A 110 7.10 26.94 28.59
N THR A 111 6.11 26.50 29.38
CA THR A 111 6.32 25.91 30.71
C THR A 111 6.58 24.41 30.62
N ASP A 112 5.80 23.69 29.87
CA ASP A 112 5.82 22.21 29.72
C ASP A 112 6.54 21.74 28.45
N GLU A 113 6.93 22.67 27.58
CA GLU A 113 7.61 22.45 26.31
C GLU A 113 6.84 21.50 25.36
N THR A 114 5.49 21.39 25.49
CA THR A 114 4.65 20.53 24.65
C THR A 114 4.10 21.27 23.45
N LEU A 115 3.79 20.51 22.39
CA LEU A 115 3.09 20.99 21.20
C LEU A 115 1.62 20.52 21.22
N THR A 116 0.71 21.44 20.89
CA THR A 116 -0.71 21.17 20.69
C THR A 116 -1.11 21.63 19.30
N PHE A 117 -1.59 20.69 18.45
CA PHE A 117 -2.01 20.95 17.09
C PHE A 117 -3.53 21.14 17.03
N LYS A 118 -3.97 22.13 16.25
CA LYS A 118 -5.37 22.46 16.04
C LYS A 118 -5.68 22.58 14.56
N ASP A 119 -6.88 22.18 14.19
CA ASP A 119 -7.40 22.42 12.84
C ASP A 119 -7.84 23.90 12.63
N LYS A 120 -8.30 24.21 11.41
CA LYS A 120 -8.77 25.54 11.02
C LYS A 120 -9.96 26.06 11.84
N THR A 121 -10.72 25.17 12.51
CA THR A 121 -11.83 25.55 13.40
C THR A 121 -11.38 25.84 14.84
N GLY A 122 -10.11 25.53 15.18
CA GLY A 122 -9.55 25.65 16.51
C GLY A 122 -9.74 24.42 17.39
N ARG A 123 -10.29 23.32 16.86
CA ARG A 123 -10.39 22.03 17.55
C ARG A 123 -9.00 21.41 17.71
N ILE A 124 -8.70 20.86 18.88
CA ILE A 124 -7.47 20.11 19.10
C ILE A 124 -7.57 18.78 18.35
N ILE A 125 -6.62 18.54 17.45
CA ILE A 125 -6.53 17.30 16.67
C ILE A 125 -5.44 16.37 17.20
N LEU A 126 -4.33 16.92 17.75
CA LEU A 126 -3.22 16.15 18.31
C LEU A 126 -2.55 16.94 19.41
N LYS A 127 -2.08 16.25 20.47
CA LYS A 127 -1.35 16.88 21.58
C LYS A 127 -0.22 15.97 22.06
N GLU A 128 0.98 16.54 22.23
CA GLU A 128 2.07 15.87 22.91
C GLU A 128 1.78 15.71 24.42
N MET A 129 2.27 14.62 24.99
CA MET A 129 2.26 14.44 26.47
C MET A 129 3.46 15.15 27.09
N ALA A 130 3.27 15.78 28.24
CA ALA A 130 4.35 16.42 29.00
C ALA A 130 5.44 15.38 29.34
N GLY A 131 6.70 15.69 29.03
CA GLY A 131 7.83 14.78 29.20
C GLY A 131 7.81 13.57 28.21
N GLY A 132 6.92 13.58 27.20
CA GLY A 132 6.80 12.52 26.23
C GLY A 132 7.81 12.59 25.07
N ARG A 133 8.53 13.72 24.93
CA ARG A 133 9.62 13.89 23.97
C ARG A 133 10.92 13.47 24.62
N VAL A 134 11.59 12.45 24.06
CA VAL A 134 12.84 11.87 24.58
C VAL A 134 13.85 11.73 23.46
N MET A 135 15.07 12.20 23.68
CA MET A 135 16.21 12.01 22.79
C MET A 135 17.46 11.74 23.63
N LEU A 136 17.90 10.49 23.68
CA LEU A 136 19.01 10.04 24.52
C LEU A 136 20.19 9.59 23.64
N PRO A 137 21.42 10.05 23.91
CA PRO A 137 22.61 9.56 23.22
C PRO A 137 22.73 8.03 23.33
N SER A 138 23.07 7.39 22.23
CA SER A 138 23.27 5.94 22.11
C SER A 138 24.49 5.66 21.24
N VAL A 139 25.07 4.47 21.36
CA VAL A 139 26.15 4.00 20.49
C VAL A 139 25.72 2.67 19.90
N VAL A 140 25.60 2.61 18.58
CA VAL A 140 25.22 1.41 17.87
C VAL A 140 26.31 1.04 16.86
N ARG A 141 26.93 -0.12 17.04
CA ARG A 141 28.06 -0.61 16.23
C ARG A 141 29.24 0.35 16.12
N GLY A 142 29.51 1.09 17.19
CA GLY A 142 30.60 2.07 17.25
C GLY A 142 30.24 3.44 16.72
N ASP A 143 29.08 3.64 16.12
CA ASP A 143 28.61 4.95 15.67
C ASP A 143 27.73 5.61 16.73
N SER A 144 27.97 6.89 16.98
CA SER A 144 27.12 7.72 17.86
C SER A 144 25.79 7.99 17.18
N THR A 145 24.69 7.65 17.84
CA THR A 145 23.31 7.82 17.42
C THR A 145 22.45 8.28 18.60
N TYR A 146 21.12 8.28 18.42
CA TYR A 146 20.17 8.55 19.47
C TYR A 146 19.09 7.48 19.54
N LEU A 147 18.63 7.17 20.76
CA LEU A 147 17.31 6.61 20.98
C LEU A 147 16.33 7.78 21.07
N ILE A 148 15.27 7.72 20.26
CA ILE A 148 14.23 8.74 20.24
C ILE A 148 12.88 8.15 20.59
N GLU A 149 12.04 8.93 21.30
CA GLU A 149 10.66 8.58 21.61
C GLU A 149 9.79 9.84 21.64
N GLN A 150 8.55 9.71 21.13
CA GLN A 150 7.53 10.74 21.28
C GLN A 150 6.22 10.10 21.71
N ARG A 151 5.58 10.69 22.72
CA ARG A 151 4.27 10.29 23.25
C ARG A 151 3.23 11.35 22.94
N PHE A 152 2.11 10.90 22.38
CA PHE A 152 0.94 11.74 22.11
C PHE A 152 -0.24 11.27 22.95
N PHE A 153 -1.09 12.21 23.36
CA PHE A 153 -2.37 11.89 23.97
C PHE A 153 -3.31 11.33 22.89
N SER A 154 -3.88 10.14 23.14
CA SER A 154 -4.79 9.43 22.24
C SER A 154 -6.07 9.08 23.01
N PRO A 155 -7.17 9.85 22.87
CA PRO A 155 -8.42 9.62 23.62
C PRO A 155 -9.06 8.29 23.26
N ALA A 156 -9.97 7.80 24.12
CA ALA A 156 -10.56 6.47 23.98
C ALA A 156 -11.44 6.31 22.72
N ASP A 157 -11.97 7.42 22.20
CA ASP A 157 -12.79 7.50 20.99
C ASP A 157 -11.97 7.83 19.72
N GLU A 158 -10.65 7.74 19.81
CA GLU A 158 -9.76 7.82 18.65
C GLU A 158 -9.65 6.47 17.98
N TYR A 159 -9.68 6.45 16.65
CA TYR A 159 -9.35 5.33 15.80
C TYR A 159 -8.12 5.70 14.97
N LEU A 160 -7.13 4.82 14.96
CA LEU A 160 -5.88 4.99 14.22
C LEU A 160 -5.76 3.90 13.17
N TYR A 161 -5.38 4.29 11.95
CA TYR A 161 -5.21 3.43 10.79
C TYR A 161 -3.83 3.63 10.19
N GLY A 162 -3.30 2.65 9.44
CA GLY A 162 -2.03 2.80 8.74
C GLY A 162 -0.94 1.90 9.29
N THR A 163 0.28 2.43 9.38
CA THR A 163 1.57 1.72 9.59
C THR A 163 1.94 0.71 8.50
N GLY A 164 1.18 0.65 7.39
CA GLY A 164 1.43 -0.24 6.26
C GLY A 164 0.68 -1.56 6.34
N GLN A 165 1.29 -2.62 5.79
CA GLN A 165 0.74 -3.97 5.68
C GLN A 165 1.25 -4.85 6.82
N PHE A 166 0.34 -5.42 7.62
CA PHE A 166 0.65 -6.32 8.73
C PHE A 166 -0.26 -7.56 8.70
N GLN A 167 0.24 -8.69 9.24
CA GLN A 167 -0.46 -9.96 9.28
C GLN A 167 -1.17 -10.21 10.63
N ASP A 168 -1.38 -9.18 11.43
CA ASP A 168 -2.02 -9.27 12.75
C ASP A 168 -3.56 -9.16 12.71
N GLY A 169 -4.13 -8.73 11.57
CA GLY A 169 -5.58 -8.65 11.38
C GLY A 169 -6.25 -7.41 11.99
N TYR A 170 -5.50 -6.39 12.41
CA TYR A 170 -6.04 -5.16 12.98
C TYR A 170 -6.05 -4.02 11.97
N LEU A 171 -7.21 -3.46 11.68
CA LEU A 171 -7.36 -2.21 10.92
C LEU A 171 -7.25 -0.99 11.84
N ASN A 172 -7.96 -0.97 12.96
CA ASN A 172 -7.76 0.02 14.01
C ASN A 172 -6.60 -0.40 14.90
N ILE A 173 -5.51 0.36 14.84
CA ILE A 173 -4.25 0.06 15.54
C ILE A 173 -4.06 0.84 16.85
N ARG A 174 -5.07 1.59 17.31
CA ARG A 174 -4.98 2.33 18.57
C ARG A 174 -4.68 1.39 19.74
N GLY A 175 -3.64 1.68 20.48
CA GLY A 175 -3.19 0.87 21.61
C GLY A 175 -2.45 -0.41 21.26
N LEU A 176 -2.45 -0.87 19.99
CA LEU A 176 -1.72 -2.05 19.54
C LEU A 176 -0.21 -1.79 19.57
N THR A 177 0.59 -2.79 19.91
CA THR A 177 2.06 -2.74 19.80
C THR A 177 2.46 -3.31 18.44
N ARG A 178 3.30 -2.60 17.67
CA ARG A 178 3.87 -3.10 16.41
C ARG A 178 5.36 -2.78 16.31
N ARG A 179 6.14 -3.69 15.74
CA ARG A 179 7.51 -3.42 15.30
C ARG A 179 7.54 -3.15 13.81
N LEU A 180 7.93 -1.94 13.43
CA LEU A 180 7.97 -1.49 12.05
C LEU A 180 9.32 -1.86 11.43
N THR A 181 9.35 -3.02 10.75
CA THR A 181 10.49 -3.51 9.95
C THR A 181 9.98 -4.12 8.66
N GLN A 182 10.87 -4.24 7.67
CA GLN A 182 10.56 -4.80 6.35
C GLN A 182 10.92 -6.29 6.33
N VAL A 183 9.93 -7.14 6.12
CA VAL A 183 10.12 -8.59 5.93
C VAL A 183 9.07 -9.12 4.95
N ASN A 184 9.29 -10.32 4.36
CA ASN A 184 8.27 -10.95 3.52
C ASN A 184 6.92 -11.00 4.26
N THR A 185 5.84 -10.65 3.58
CA THR A 185 4.45 -10.49 4.07
C THR A 185 4.19 -9.28 4.98
N GLN A 186 5.19 -8.45 5.28
CA GLN A 186 5.03 -7.23 6.07
C GLN A 186 5.70 -6.03 5.39
N ILE A 187 4.97 -4.95 5.24
CA ILE A 187 5.48 -3.65 4.76
C ILE A 187 5.26 -2.60 5.84
N ALA A 188 6.33 -2.03 6.36
CA ALA A 188 6.28 -1.06 7.44
C ALA A 188 6.39 0.37 6.90
N ILE A 189 5.35 1.17 7.09
CA ILE A 189 5.27 2.59 6.73
C ILE A 189 5.00 3.38 8.02
N PRO A 190 5.89 4.23 8.49
CA PRO A 190 5.71 4.93 9.76
C PRO A 190 4.76 6.14 9.64
N PHE A 191 3.56 5.90 9.07
CA PHE A 191 2.50 6.88 8.89
C PHE A 191 1.18 6.35 9.46
N VAL A 192 0.48 7.19 10.20
CA VAL A 192 -0.86 6.91 10.74
C VAL A 192 -1.86 7.98 10.33
N LEU A 193 -3.10 7.55 10.10
CA LEU A 193 -4.27 8.38 9.83
C LEU A 193 -5.25 8.26 11.00
N SER A 194 -5.75 9.39 11.53
CA SER A 194 -6.69 9.43 12.65
C SER A 194 -8.07 9.93 12.23
N ASN A 195 -9.14 9.34 12.81
CA ASN A 195 -10.50 9.88 12.72
C ASN A 195 -10.66 11.27 13.38
N LYS A 196 -9.64 11.75 14.12
CA LYS A 196 -9.64 13.08 14.72
C LYS A 196 -9.27 14.20 13.74
N GLY A 197 -9.01 13.86 12.46
CA GLY A 197 -8.71 14.82 11.40
C GLY A 197 -7.24 15.18 11.31
N TYR A 198 -6.36 14.22 11.50
CA TYR A 198 -4.93 14.37 11.25
C TYR A 198 -4.29 13.12 10.68
N GLY A 199 -3.13 13.31 10.02
CA GLY A 199 -2.14 12.28 9.75
C GLY A 199 -0.84 12.61 10.45
N LEU A 200 -0.06 11.58 10.80
CA LEU A 200 1.26 11.75 11.41
C LEU A 200 2.27 10.83 10.72
N LEU A 201 3.31 11.43 10.15
CA LEU A 201 4.49 10.74 9.65
C LEU A 201 5.60 10.80 10.69
N TRP A 202 6.06 9.63 11.17
CA TRP A 202 7.25 9.48 11.97
C TRP A 202 8.45 9.32 11.04
N HIS A 203 9.28 10.36 10.93
CA HIS A 203 10.34 10.46 9.93
C HIS A 203 11.65 9.81 10.42
N ASN A 204 11.66 8.48 10.46
CA ASN A 204 12.85 7.69 10.81
C ASN A 204 12.99 6.50 9.84
N TYR A 205 14.18 6.26 9.30
CA TYR A 205 14.48 5.23 8.31
C TYR A 205 14.90 3.89 8.90
N GLY A 206 15.21 3.87 10.19
CA GLY A 206 15.55 2.69 10.96
C GLY A 206 14.33 1.97 11.51
N LEU A 207 14.60 0.98 12.37
CA LEU A 207 13.55 0.31 13.13
C LEU A 207 12.75 1.32 13.96
N THR A 208 11.42 1.16 13.97
CA THR A 208 10.51 1.92 14.82
C THR A 208 9.57 0.97 15.54
N ASP A 209 9.45 1.10 16.85
CA ASP A 209 8.43 0.44 17.65
C ASP A 209 7.25 1.41 17.86
N PHE A 210 6.06 1.00 17.44
CA PHE A 210 4.79 1.67 17.68
C PHE A 210 4.19 1.11 18.96
N ASN A 211 3.86 1.97 19.93
CA ASN A 211 3.39 1.61 21.27
C ASN A 211 4.27 0.55 21.97
N PRO A 212 5.58 0.77 22.13
CA PRO A 212 6.49 -0.23 22.70
C PRO A 212 6.13 -0.60 24.13
N SER A 213 6.34 -1.87 24.47
CA SER A 213 6.16 -2.40 25.82
C SER A 213 7.43 -2.27 26.65
N ALA A 214 7.30 -1.99 27.94
CA ALA A 214 8.41 -2.06 28.90
C ALA A 214 8.50 -3.42 29.59
N MET A 215 7.39 -4.18 29.64
CA MET A 215 7.32 -5.50 30.26
C MET A 215 7.53 -6.59 29.19
N GLN A 216 8.35 -7.58 29.50
CA GLN A 216 8.58 -8.72 28.64
C GLN A 216 9.00 -9.95 29.42
N VAL A 217 8.75 -11.12 28.86
CA VAL A 217 9.20 -12.40 29.39
C VAL A 217 9.72 -13.27 28.24
N ARG A 218 10.84 -13.95 28.48
CA ARG A 218 11.31 -15.02 27.59
C ARG A 218 10.68 -16.32 28.02
N LEU A 219 10.01 -17.00 27.11
CA LEU A 219 9.42 -18.30 27.36
C LEU A 219 10.53 -19.37 27.34
N GLN A 220 10.36 -20.39 28.20
CA GLN A 220 11.26 -21.53 28.30
C GLN A 220 10.60 -22.76 27.67
N ALA A 221 11.43 -23.63 27.07
CA ALA A 221 10.93 -24.88 26.55
C ALA A 221 10.32 -25.73 27.67
N ASP A 222 9.11 -26.26 27.45
CA ASP A 222 8.33 -26.99 28.46
C ASP A 222 8.72 -28.51 28.53
N GLY A 223 9.96 -28.86 28.18
CA GLY A 223 10.58 -30.17 28.46
C GLY A 223 9.97 -31.39 27.76
N GLY A 224 8.92 -31.23 26.96
CA GLY A 224 8.27 -32.29 26.19
C GLY A 224 9.04 -32.68 24.92
N GLU A 225 8.93 -33.96 24.49
CA GLU A 225 9.37 -34.37 23.16
C GLU A 225 8.53 -33.58 22.12
N GLY A 226 9.21 -32.83 21.23
CA GLY A 226 8.52 -32.05 20.19
C GLY A 226 7.71 -32.94 19.23
N GLN A 227 6.59 -32.45 18.75
CA GLN A 227 5.81 -33.13 17.72
C GLN A 227 6.46 -32.91 16.34
N SER A 228 6.77 -34.01 15.64
CA SER A 228 7.33 -33.93 14.28
C SER A 228 6.23 -33.68 13.25
N VAL A 229 6.38 -32.59 12.51
CA VAL A 229 5.50 -32.20 11.40
C VAL A 229 6.32 -32.12 10.12
N THR A 230 5.83 -32.76 9.05
CA THR A 230 6.45 -32.65 7.73
C THR A 230 5.88 -31.42 7.01
N VAL A 231 6.74 -30.48 6.62
CA VAL A 231 6.37 -29.27 5.88
C VAL A 231 7.07 -29.25 4.53
N ASP A 232 6.37 -28.78 3.50
CA ASP A 232 6.98 -28.50 2.21
C ASP A 232 7.69 -27.15 2.27
N VAL A 233 8.96 -27.11 1.88
CA VAL A 233 9.81 -25.92 1.93
C VAL A 233 10.23 -25.55 0.52
N THR A 234 10.12 -24.28 0.20
CA THR A 234 10.62 -23.69 -1.05
C THR A 234 12.14 -23.73 -1.08
N SER A 235 12.73 -24.25 -2.13
CA SER A 235 14.15 -24.16 -2.37
C SER A 235 14.44 -23.73 -3.80
N THR A 236 15.62 -23.15 -4.02
CA THR A 236 16.10 -22.76 -5.36
C THR A 236 16.17 -23.92 -6.37
N THR A 237 16.15 -25.18 -5.87
CA THR A 237 16.24 -26.40 -6.68
C THR A 237 14.93 -27.19 -6.75
N GLY A 238 13.82 -26.65 -6.25
CA GLY A 238 12.51 -27.30 -6.19
C GLY A 238 12.02 -27.51 -4.76
N ASN A 239 10.86 -28.20 -4.63
CA ASN A 239 10.28 -28.50 -3.34
C ASN A 239 11.16 -29.46 -2.55
N LYS A 240 11.40 -29.13 -1.29
CA LYS A 240 11.97 -30.03 -0.29
C LYS A 240 10.94 -30.26 0.80
N ARG A 241 10.86 -31.52 1.28
CA ARG A 241 10.14 -31.84 2.51
C ARG A 241 11.11 -31.78 3.68
N GLU A 242 10.79 -30.91 4.64
CA GLU A 242 11.53 -30.86 5.91
C GLU A 242 10.65 -31.40 7.04
N VAL A 243 11.25 -32.20 7.89
CA VAL A 243 10.64 -32.58 9.16
C VAL A 243 10.97 -31.52 10.19
N ARG A 244 9.97 -30.86 10.72
CA ARG A 244 10.09 -29.85 11.78
C ARG A 244 9.57 -30.43 13.08
N ASN A 245 10.29 -30.18 14.16
CA ASN A 245 9.84 -30.50 15.50
C ASN A 245 9.24 -29.24 16.12
N ILE A 246 7.94 -29.27 16.36
CA ILE A 246 7.22 -28.23 17.08
C ILE A 246 7.41 -28.47 18.57
N HIS A 247 7.87 -27.44 19.27
CA HIS A 247 8.09 -27.43 20.71
C HIS A 247 7.14 -26.46 21.38
N ALA A 248 6.72 -26.80 22.59
CA ALA A 248 5.97 -25.87 23.44
C ALA A 248 6.96 -25.06 24.30
N PHE A 249 6.67 -23.78 24.42
CA PHE A 249 7.38 -22.84 25.29
C PHE A 249 6.37 -22.20 26.22
N ALA A 250 6.74 -22.02 27.49
CA ALA A 250 5.83 -21.43 28.47
C ALA A 250 6.51 -20.41 29.39
N ALA A 251 5.70 -19.49 29.91
CA ALA A 251 6.07 -18.58 30.99
C ALA A 251 4.83 -18.13 31.79
N GLU A 252 5.04 -17.64 33.01
CA GLU A 252 4.04 -16.90 33.76
C GLU A 252 4.29 -15.40 33.64
N ILE A 253 3.23 -14.61 33.51
CA ILE A 253 3.25 -13.15 33.62
C ILE A 253 2.40 -12.68 34.77
N GLN A 254 2.77 -11.55 35.38
CA GLN A 254 2.00 -10.89 36.43
C GLN A 254 1.29 -9.67 35.87
N ILE A 255 -0.03 -9.63 36.00
CA ILE A 255 -0.88 -8.50 35.63
C ILE A 255 -1.32 -7.77 36.92
N ASP A 256 -1.02 -6.47 37.00
CA ASP A 256 -1.21 -5.66 38.21
C ASP A 256 -2.63 -5.14 38.38
N GLU A 257 -3.37 -4.96 37.29
CA GLU A 257 -4.73 -4.43 37.27
C GLU A 257 -5.56 -4.98 36.09
N ASP A 258 -6.88 -5.06 36.26
CA ASP A 258 -7.81 -5.46 35.21
C ASP A 258 -7.75 -4.48 34.01
N GLY A 259 -7.89 -4.99 32.77
CA GLY A 259 -8.01 -4.12 31.60
C GLY A 259 -7.61 -4.78 30.29
N GLN A 260 -7.56 -3.94 29.26
CA GLN A 260 -7.03 -4.32 27.97
C GLN A 260 -5.50 -4.19 27.94
N TYR A 261 -4.85 -5.21 27.38
CA TYR A 261 -3.41 -5.29 27.20
C TYR A 261 -3.07 -5.57 25.76
N ALA A 262 -2.13 -4.80 25.22
CA ALA A 262 -1.48 -5.11 23.96
C ALA A 262 -0.30 -6.05 24.25
N LEU A 263 -0.28 -7.16 23.51
CA LEU A 263 0.79 -8.15 23.55
C LEU A 263 1.48 -8.18 22.20
N MET A 264 2.77 -8.44 22.20
CA MET A 264 3.54 -8.75 21.00
C MET A 264 4.38 -10.00 21.26
N LEU A 265 4.16 -11.02 20.44
CA LEU A 265 5.01 -12.20 20.35
C LEU A 265 6.15 -11.93 19.37
N ASP A 266 7.38 -12.11 19.80
CA ASP A 266 8.59 -12.19 18.97
C ASP A 266 9.14 -13.60 19.07
N VAL A 267 9.17 -14.34 17.94
CA VAL A 267 9.64 -15.73 17.94
C VAL A 267 11.16 -15.86 18.14
N GLY A 268 11.89 -14.75 18.10
CA GLY A 268 13.35 -14.71 18.30
C GLY A 268 14.16 -15.26 17.12
N GLN A 269 13.55 -15.30 15.93
CA GLN A 269 14.18 -15.65 14.65
C GLN A 269 13.99 -14.49 13.65
N LYS A 270 14.63 -14.56 12.48
CA LYS A 270 14.40 -13.59 11.41
C LYS A 270 13.02 -13.73 10.75
N MET A 271 12.46 -14.94 10.74
CA MET A 271 11.15 -15.29 10.21
C MET A 271 10.50 -16.31 11.15
N ALA A 272 9.17 -16.20 11.31
CA ALA A 272 8.34 -17.22 11.94
C ALA A 272 7.82 -18.23 10.90
N ARG A 273 7.39 -19.39 11.40
CA ARG A 273 6.73 -20.45 10.63
C ARG A 273 5.32 -20.74 11.16
N LYS A 274 5.11 -20.42 12.41
CA LYS A 274 3.86 -20.59 13.11
C LYS A 274 3.73 -19.50 14.17
N TYR A 275 2.53 -18.99 14.33
CA TYR A 275 2.12 -18.32 15.55
C TYR A 275 1.05 -19.19 16.19
N HIS A 276 1.34 -19.74 17.35
CA HIS A 276 0.34 -20.33 18.22
C HIS A 276 0.59 -19.79 19.62
N LEU A 277 -0.35 -18.99 20.11
CA LEU A 277 -0.25 -18.36 21.42
C LEU A 277 -1.54 -18.58 22.19
N THR A 278 -1.40 -19.16 23.37
CA THR A 278 -2.49 -19.32 24.34
C THR A 278 -2.20 -18.55 25.61
N ILE A 279 -3.24 -18.07 26.28
CA ILE A 279 -3.19 -17.54 27.64
C ILE A 279 -4.24 -18.27 28.47
N ASP A 280 -3.82 -18.89 29.58
CA ASP A 280 -4.64 -19.70 30.48
C ASP A 280 -5.45 -20.78 29.74
N GLY A 281 -4.85 -21.37 28.71
CA GLY A 281 -5.45 -22.39 27.85
C GLY A 281 -6.43 -21.87 26.79
N GLN A 282 -6.65 -20.54 26.71
CA GLN A 282 -7.45 -19.95 25.63
C GLN A 282 -6.54 -19.64 24.43
N ASN A 283 -6.85 -20.22 23.27
CA ASN A 283 -6.16 -19.93 22.02
C ASN A 283 -6.50 -18.52 21.53
N LEU A 284 -5.49 -17.69 21.31
CA LEU A 284 -5.63 -16.29 20.89
C LEU A 284 -5.10 -16.06 19.46
N VAL A 285 -4.11 -16.83 19.03
CA VAL A 285 -3.54 -16.79 17.69
C VAL A 285 -3.15 -18.18 17.28
N ASP A 286 -3.60 -18.60 16.09
CA ASP A 286 -3.17 -19.86 15.46
C ASP A 286 -3.04 -19.63 13.95
N VAL A 287 -1.81 -19.37 13.48
CA VAL A 287 -1.51 -19.10 12.08
C VAL A 287 -0.29 -19.89 11.66
N ASN A 288 -0.42 -20.64 10.58
CA ASN A 288 0.66 -21.39 9.97
C ASN A 288 0.91 -20.83 8.56
N ASN A 289 2.17 -20.52 8.27
CA ASN A 289 2.61 -20.20 6.91
C ASN A 289 4.13 -20.47 6.81
N LEU A 290 4.63 -20.70 5.61
CA LEU A 290 6.08 -20.87 5.39
C LEU A 290 6.86 -19.58 5.64
N TRP A 291 6.24 -18.42 5.42
CA TRP A 291 6.82 -17.11 5.66
C TRP A 291 5.88 -16.27 6.52
N LEU A 292 6.24 -16.05 7.76
CA LEU A 292 5.57 -15.12 8.66
C LEU A 292 6.60 -14.11 9.19
N PRO A 293 6.22 -12.87 9.46
CA PRO A 293 7.09 -11.92 10.15
C PRO A 293 7.60 -12.49 11.48
N PRO A 294 8.73 -12.00 12.01
CA PRO A 294 9.23 -12.49 13.31
C PRO A 294 8.30 -12.13 14.47
N THR A 295 7.44 -11.14 14.31
CA THR A 295 6.54 -10.64 15.34
C THR A 295 5.08 -10.66 14.90
N THR A 296 4.17 -10.91 15.86
CA THR A 296 2.73 -10.69 15.72
C THR A 296 2.18 -10.01 16.97
N SER A 297 1.08 -9.29 16.81
CA SER A 297 0.51 -8.47 17.88
C SER A 297 -0.99 -8.73 18.07
N LEU A 298 -1.46 -8.54 19.31
CA LEU A 298 -2.88 -8.72 19.66
C LEU A 298 -3.24 -7.86 20.87
N ILE A 299 -4.53 -7.58 21.02
CA ILE A 299 -5.13 -6.94 22.21
C ILE A 299 -6.02 -7.94 22.92
N VAL A 300 -5.82 -8.11 24.22
CA VAL A 300 -6.58 -9.05 25.07
C VAL A 300 -7.07 -8.37 26.34
N ASN A 301 -8.17 -8.87 26.87
CA ASN A 301 -8.66 -8.47 28.21
C ASN A 301 -8.06 -9.41 29.25
N LEU A 302 -7.25 -8.89 30.17
CA LEU A 302 -6.64 -9.66 31.26
C LEU A 302 -7.15 -9.15 32.62
N LYS A 303 -7.27 -10.07 33.55
CA LYS A 303 -7.58 -9.80 34.95
C LYS A 303 -6.29 -9.61 35.75
N LYS A 304 -6.38 -8.91 36.90
CA LYS A 304 -5.27 -8.84 37.86
C LYS A 304 -4.92 -10.24 38.33
N GLY A 305 -3.66 -10.61 38.30
CA GLY A 305 -3.19 -11.91 38.75
C GLY A 305 -2.07 -12.47 37.89
N LYS A 306 -1.78 -13.75 38.12
CA LYS A 306 -0.86 -14.53 37.32
C LYS A 306 -1.58 -15.15 36.13
N HIS A 307 -0.94 -15.13 34.98
CA HIS A 307 -1.42 -15.73 33.73
C HIS A 307 -0.34 -16.59 33.14
N ARG A 308 -0.69 -17.80 32.69
CA ARG A 308 0.20 -18.71 31.98
C ARG A 308 0.13 -18.44 30.49
N ILE A 309 1.26 -18.11 29.88
CA ILE A 309 1.41 -17.96 28.43
C ILE A 309 2.09 -19.20 27.87
N GLU A 310 1.54 -19.75 26.79
CA GLU A 310 2.14 -20.87 26.06
C GLU A 310 2.23 -20.51 24.57
N VAL A 311 3.35 -20.86 23.93
CA VAL A 311 3.64 -20.64 22.52
C VAL A 311 4.16 -21.94 21.93
N GLU A 312 3.65 -22.32 20.76
CA GLU A 312 4.25 -23.37 19.95
C GLU A 312 5.15 -22.76 18.88
N GLY A 313 6.32 -23.35 18.66
CA GLY A 313 7.28 -22.89 17.69
C GLY A 313 8.30 -23.95 17.28
N ASP A 314 9.26 -23.56 16.43
CA ASP A 314 10.40 -24.42 16.05
C ASP A 314 11.36 -24.59 17.24
N ARG A 315 12.10 -25.69 17.27
CA ARG A 315 13.10 -25.95 18.33
C ARG A 315 14.11 -24.84 18.52
N ASN A 316 14.41 -24.08 17.45
CA ASN A 316 15.40 -23.02 17.49
C ASN A 316 14.80 -21.67 17.88
N ASP A 317 13.49 -21.58 18.05
CA ASP A 317 12.83 -20.36 18.47
C ASP A 317 13.24 -19.96 19.88
N LYS A 318 13.22 -18.67 20.13
CA LYS A 318 13.52 -18.06 21.42
C LYS A 318 12.41 -17.04 21.74
N PRO A 319 11.17 -17.54 21.91
CA PRO A 319 10.03 -16.65 21.97
C PRO A 319 10.09 -15.72 23.18
N VAL A 320 9.79 -14.46 22.90
CA VAL A 320 9.61 -13.40 23.88
C VAL A 320 8.21 -12.84 23.71
N VAL A 321 7.47 -12.75 24.79
CA VAL A 321 6.20 -12.02 24.81
C VAL A 321 6.40 -10.75 25.61
N SER A 322 6.07 -9.62 24.97
CA SER A 322 6.04 -8.31 25.62
C SER A 322 4.58 -7.84 25.76
N TRP A 323 4.31 -7.08 26.83
CA TRP A 323 2.96 -6.57 27.07
C TRP A 323 2.96 -5.18 27.70
N ARG A 324 1.87 -4.44 27.41
CA ARG A 324 1.55 -3.17 28.05
C ARG A 324 0.07 -3.01 28.24
N LYS A 325 -0.37 -2.32 29.28
CA LYS A 325 -1.77 -1.92 29.40
C LYS A 325 -2.10 -0.89 28.32
N VAL A 326 -3.23 -1.04 27.64
CA VAL A 326 -3.75 -0.04 26.70
C VAL A 326 -4.16 1.21 27.49
N ARG A 327 -3.58 2.35 27.13
CA ARG A 327 -3.80 3.66 27.76
C ARG A 327 -4.18 4.71 26.72
N ASN A 328 -4.57 5.89 27.19
CA ASN A 328 -4.89 7.02 26.31
C ASN A 328 -3.59 7.71 25.80
N GLU A 329 -2.76 6.92 25.14
CA GLU A 329 -1.51 7.38 24.53
C GLU A 329 -1.15 6.60 23.26
N THR A 330 -0.48 7.27 22.36
CA THR A 330 0.21 6.70 21.19
C THR A 330 1.69 7.05 21.28
N VAL A 331 2.56 6.06 21.07
CA VAL A 331 4.01 6.20 21.25
C VAL A 331 4.74 5.72 20.01
N PHE A 332 5.66 6.52 19.50
CA PHE A 332 6.68 6.11 18.54
C PHE A 332 8.03 6.11 19.22
N ARG A 333 8.80 5.02 19.06
CA ARG A 333 10.17 4.89 19.56
C ARG A 333 11.06 4.31 18.46
N SER A 334 12.19 4.95 18.22
CA SER A 334 13.25 4.40 17.37
C SER A 334 14.55 4.28 18.17
N PRO A 335 15.13 3.07 18.26
CA PRO A 335 16.37 2.84 19.02
C PRO A 335 17.59 3.45 18.34
N VAL A 336 17.50 3.76 17.05
CA VAL A 336 18.57 4.32 16.22
C VAL A 336 18.02 5.47 15.39
N ALA A 337 18.51 6.67 15.62
CA ALA A 337 18.12 7.88 14.91
C ALA A 337 19.22 8.94 14.95
N GLU A 338 19.17 9.90 14.04
CA GLU A 338 20.03 11.10 14.04
C GLU A 338 19.33 12.31 14.68
N THR A 339 18.00 12.38 14.52
CA THR A 339 17.14 13.45 15.08
C THR A 339 15.80 12.83 15.49
N LEU A 340 15.06 13.49 16.40
CA LEU A 340 13.65 13.21 16.58
C LEU A 340 12.89 14.05 15.56
N ASP A 341 12.13 13.39 14.66
CA ASP A 341 11.52 14.05 13.51
C ASP A 341 10.14 13.45 13.22
N TYR A 342 9.13 14.31 13.11
CA TYR A 342 7.79 13.92 12.68
C TYR A 342 7.05 15.06 11.98
N THR A 343 6.06 14.72 11.14
CA THR A 343 5.23 15.71 10.45
C THR A 343 3.76 15.45 10.74
N VAL A 344 3.01 16.50 11.10
CA VAL A 344 1.56 16.46 11.32
C VAL A 344 0.86 17.13 10.15
N PHE A 345 -0.13 16.43 9.59
CA PHE A 345 -1.02 16.90 8.52
C PHE A 345 -2.41 17.07 9.12
N ALA A 346 -3.10 18.17 8.83
CA ALA A 346 -4.47 18.42 9.32
C ALA A 346 -5.48 18.38 8.18
N GLY A 347 -6.66 17.82 8.44
CA GLY A 347 -7.75 17.76 7.48
C GLY A 347 -8.56 16.46 7.57
N ASN A 348 -9.54 16.29 6.68
CA ASN A 348 -10.16 14.99 6.47
C ASN A 348 -9.15 14.01 5.81
N ALA A 349 -9.51 12.74 5.68
CA ALA A 349 -8.60 11.71 5.18
C ALA A 349 -8.03 12.02 3.78
N ASP A 350 -8.86 12.54 2.86
CA ASP A 350 -8.40 12.89 1.50
C ASP A 350 -7.46 14.11 1.53
N GLU A 351 -7.76 15.15 2.34
CA GLU A 351 -6.89 16.32 2.51
C GLU A 351 -5.54 15.91 3.11
N VAL A 352 -5.53 15.00 4.07
CA VAL A 352 -4.31 14.47 4.70
C VAL A 352 -3.47 13.65 3.72
N ILE A 353 -4.07 12.67 3.03
CA ILE A 353 -3.36 11.81 2.08
C ILE A 353 -2.91 12.60 0.84
N GLY A 354 -3.74 13.52 0.36
CA GLY A 354 -3.39 14.40 -0.76
C GLY A 354 -2.17 15.27 -0.45
N SER A 355 -2.16 15.91 0.72
CA SER A 355 -1.02 16.72 1.18
C SER A 355 0.24 15.88 1.41
N TYR A 356 0.09 14.68 2.02
CA TYR A 356 1.20 13.76 2.18
C TYR A 356 1.82 13.40 0.82
N ARG A 357 1.01 13.03 -0.19
CA ARG A 357 1.50 12.69 -1.54
C ARG A 357 2.05 13.90 -2.28
N GLU A 358 1.45 15.08 -2.12
CA GLU A 358 2.00 16.32 -2.67
C GLU A 358 3.43 16.54 -2.21
N LEU A 359 3.68 16.48 -0.90
CA LEU A 359 5.00 16.75 -0.29
C LEU A 359 6.02 15.62 -0.55
N THR A 360 5.54 14.36 -0.64
CA THR A 360 6.41 13.19 -0.81
C THR A 360 6.53 12.72 -2.27
N GLY A 361 5.91 13.42 -3.19
CA GLY A 361 5.87 13.13 -4.62
C GLY A 361 4.56 12.50 -5.07
N GLY A 362 3.96 13.09 -6.11
CA GLY A 362 2.73 12.61 -6.73
C GLY A 362 2.87 11.18 -7.28
N THR A 363 1.76 10.50 -7.39
CA THR A 363 1.69 9.15 -7.96
C THR A 363 1.57 9.25 -9.48
N PRO A 364 2.49 8.68 -10.27
CA PRO A 364 2.32 8.59 -11.72
C PRO A 364 1.05 7.82 -12.10
N MET A 365 0.43 8.18 -13.22
CA MET A 365 -0.73 7.47 -13.73
C MET A 365 -0.35 6.03 -14.09
N MET A 366 -1.07 5.05 -13.52
CA MET A 366 -0.87 3.64 -13.88
C MET A 366 -1.25 3.42 -15.36
N PRO A 367 -0.51 2.56 -16.09
CA PRO A 367 -0.97 2.12 -17.40
C PRO A 367 -2.36 1.50 -17.31
N LEU A 368 -3.23 1.75 -18.29
CA LEU A 368 -4.59 1.23 -18.31
C LEU A 368 -4.62 -0.31 -18.22
N TRP A 369 -3.70 -0.98 -18.91
CA TRP A 369 -3.58 -2.45 -18.92
C TRP A 369 -3.19 -3.03 -17.53
N ALA A 370 -2.52 -2.26 -16.67
CA ALA A 370 -2.21 -2.69 -15.30
C ALA A 370 -3.46 -2.76 -14.40
N LEU A 371 -4.53 -2.04 -14.75
CA LEU A 371 -5.79 -2.02 -14.03
C LEU A 371 -6.79 -3.11 -14.48
N GLY A 372 -6.46 -3.86 -15.54
CA GLY A 372 -7.16 -5.07 -15.97
C GLY A 372 -6.83 -6.28 -15.08
N TYR A 373 -6.70 -7.46 -15.69
CA TYR A 373 -6.37 -8.70 -15.00
C TYR A 373 -4.91 -9.10 -15.23
N ILE A 374 -4.20 -9.39 -14.15
CA ILE A 374 -2.82 -9.83 -14.12
C ILE A 374 -2.80 -11.32 -13.79
N HIS A 375 -2.42 -12.16 -14.77
CA HIS A 375 -2.30 -13.59 -14.55
C HIS A 375 -0.87 -14.00 -14.27
N CYS A 376 -0.65 -14.65 -13.15
CA CYS A 376 0.64 -15.13 -12.70
C CYS A 376 0.52 -16.54 -12.12
N ARG A 377 1.55 -17.34 -12.31
CA ARG A 377 1.82 -18.55 -11.55
C ARG A 377 3.31 -18.67 -11.30
N GLU A 378 3.70 -19.30 -10.26
CA GLU A 378 5.09 -19.70 -10.04
C GLU A 378 5.23 -21.14 -10.60
N ARG A 379 5.78 -21.37 -11.75
CA ARG A 379 6.20 -20.50 -12.86
C ARG A 379 5.93 -21.21 -14.19
N TYR A 380 6.00 -20.48 -15.31
CA TYR A 380 6.11 -21.11 -16.62
C TYR A 380 7.54 -21.60 -16.81
N ASN A 381 7.73 -22.87 -17.16
CA ASN A 381 9.07 -23.47 -17.24
C ASN A 381 9.72 -23.28 -18.61
N THR A 382 8.91 -23.02 -19.65
CA THR A 382 9.37 -22.86 -21.02
C THR A 382 8.58 -21.80 -21.76
N GLN A 383 9.18 -21.24 -22.81
CA GLN A 383 8.53 -20.31 -23.74
C GLN A 383 7.25 -20.93 -24.39
N PRO A 384 7.27 -22.17 -24.92
CA PRO A 384 6.05 -22.78 -25.45
C PRO A 384 4.91 -22.91 -24.43
N GLU A 385 5.21 -23.25 -23.17
CA GLU A 385 4.22 -23.35 -22.09
C GLU A 385 3.56 -22.00 -21.81
N LEU A 386 4.34 -20.92 -21.73
CA LEU A 386 3.81 -19.58 -21.52
C LEU A 386 2.89 -19.15 -22.65
N LEU A 387 3.35 -19.31 -23.92
CA LEU A 387 2.58 -18.91 -25.11
C LEU A 387 1.32 -19.76 -25.30
N GLU A 388 1.34 -21.03 -24.94
CA GLU A 388 0.14 -21.89 -24.99
C GLU A 388 -0.92 -21.41 -24.01
N ASN A 389 -0.52 -21.07 -22.78
CA ASN A 389 -1.46 -20.52 -21.80
C ASN A 389 -2.01 -19.16 -22.24
N ALA A 390 -1.20 -18.29 -22.83
CA ALA A 390 -1.65 -17.02 -23.38
C ALA A 390 -2.72 -17.21 -24.47
N ARG A 391 -2.49 -18.14 -25.43
CA ARG A 391 -3.48 -18.50 -26.44
C ARG A 391 -4.77 -19.03 -25.83
N THR A 392 -4.67 -19.91 -24.84
CA THR A 392 -5.82 -20.52 -24.18
C THR A 392 -6.71 -19.48 -23.51
N PHE A 393 -6.17 -18.40 -22.92
CA PHE A 393 -6.98 -17.29 -22.41
C PHE A 393 -7.84 -16.66 -23.51
N ARG A 394 -7.28 -16.39 -24.69
CA ARG A 394 -8.02 -15.83 -25.83
C ARG A 394 -9.04 -16.81 -26.38
N GLU A 395 -8.69 -18.08 -26.57
CA GLU A 395 -9.60 -19.12 -27.06
C GLU A 395 -10.81 -19.36 -26.14
N ARG A 396 -10.61 -19.21 -24.83
CA ARG A 396 -11.69 -19.34 -23.83
C ARG A 396 -12.42 -18.02 -23.58
N GLU A 397 -12.05 -16.96 -24.27
CA GLU A 397 -12.62 -15.62 -24.09
C GLU A 397 -12.57 -15.17 -22.61
N ILE A 398 -11.47 -15.42 -21.91
CA ILE A 398 -11.19 -14.92 -20.56
C ILE A 398 -10.35 -13.65 -20.71
N PRO A 399 -10.87 -12.48 -20.34
CA PRO A 399 -10.12 -11.24 -20.50
C PRO A 399 -8.82 -11.25 -19.69
N VAL A 400 -7.74 -10.77 -20.29
CA VAL A 400 -6.44 -10.65 -19.63
C VAL A 400 -5.57 -9.62 -20.35
N ASP A 401 -4.90 -8.74 -19.60
CA ASP A 401 -3.93 -7.79 -20.17
C ASP A 401 -2.49 -8.25 -19.99
N MET A 402 -2.18 -8.94 -18.89
CA MET A 402 -0.79 -9.23 -18.53
C MET A 402 -0.61 -10.68 -18.10
N ILE A 403 0.41 -11.31 -18.66
CA ILE A 403 0.96 -12.58 -18.18
C ILE A 403 2.33 -12.34 -17.55
N VAL A 404 2.66 -13.09 -16.50
CA VAL A 404 3.88 -12.87 -15.74
C VAL A 404 4.83 -14.05 -15.91
N GLN A 405 6.08 -13.78 -16.32
CA GLN A 405 7.18 -14.74 -16.23
C GLN A 405 7.88 -14.52 -14.89
N ASP A 406 7.69 -15.45 -13.99
CA ASP A 406 8.32 -15.48 -12.69
C ASP A 406 9.76 -16.02 -12.76
N TRP A 407 10.44 -16.10 -11.62
CA TRP A 407 11.84 -16.46 -11.44
C TRP A 407 12.28 -17.77 -12.13
N GLN A 408 13.58 -18.09 -12.12
CA GLN A 408 14.22 -19.25 -12.76
C GLN A 408 14.17 -19.29 -14.32
N TYR A 409 13.76 -18.25 -15.02
CA TYR A 409 13.94 -18.18 -16.46
C TYR A 409 15.43 -18.20 -16.89
N TRP A 410 16.30 -17.85 -15.95
CA TRP A 410 17.77 -17.89 -16.11
C TRP A 410 18.40 -19.29 -16.07
N GLY A 411 17.66 -20.32 -15.61
CA GLY A 411 18.06 -21.73 -15.60
C GLY A 411 19.51 -21.99 -15.18
N LYS A 412 20.29 -22.49 -16.08
CA LYS A 412 21.71 -22.86 -15.89
C LYS A 412 22.66 -21.70 -15.57
N TYR A 413 22.26 -20.47 -15.77
CA TYR A 413 23.11 -19.28 -15.59
C TYR A 413 23.15 -18.75 -14.13
N GLY A 414 22.34 -19.28 -13.25
CA GLY A 414 22.30 -18.92 -11.83
C GLY A 414 21.32 -17.79 -11.51
N TRP A 415 21.07 -17.60 -10.21
CA TRP A 415 20.04 -16.70 -9.70
C TRP A 415 20.19 -15.26 -10.22
N ASN A 416 19.14 -14.78 -10.90
CA ASN A 416 19.05 -13.42 -11.47
C ASN A 416 20.25 -13.04 -12.35
N ALA A 417 20.73 -13.98 -13.17
CA ALA A 417 21.85 -13.73 -14.10
C ALA A 417 21.51 -12.69 -15.20
N MET A 418 20.29 -12.17 -15.22
CA MET A 418 19.76 -11.27 -16.26
C MET A 418 19.89 -11.85 -17.66
N LYS A 419 19.66 -13.14 -17.79
CA LYS A 419 19.78 -13.88 -19.05
C LYS A 419 18.77 -15.03 -19.06
N PHE A 420 18.05 -15.19 -20.17
CA PHE A 420 17.19 -16.36 -20.38
C PHE A 420 18.02 -17.60 -20.69
N ASP A 421 17.59 -18.75 -20.18
CA ASP A 421 18.15 -20.06 -20.54
C ASP A 421 17.57 -20.46 -21.91
N GLU A 422 18.41 -20.46 -22.93
CA GLU A 422 18.03 -20.72 -24.32
C GLU A 422 17.48 -22.12 -24.58
N ASP A 423 17.81 -23.11 -23.70
CA ASP A 423 17.22 -24.45 -23.81
C ASP A 423 15.74 -24.45 -23.47
N ARG A 424 15.28 -23.47 -22.70
CA ARG A 424 13.91 -23.33 -22.22
C ARG A 424 13.16 -22.17 -22.88
N TYR A 425 13.87 -21.10 -23.20
CA TYR A 425 13.37 -19.88 -23.85
C TYR A 425 14.25 -19.57 -25.05
N PRO A 426 14.05 -20.30 -26.19
CA PRO A 426 14.94 -20.20 -27.34
C PRO A 426 14.94 -18.82 -28.02
N ASP A 427 13.81 -18.10 -27.95
CA ASP A 427 13.66 -16.76 -28.53
C ASP A 427 12.76 -15.88 -27.64
N PRO A 428 13.30 -15.27 -26.58
CA PRO A 428 12.49 -14.42 -25.68
C PRO A 428 11.95 -13.17 -26.38
N ALA A 429 12.59 -12.64 -27.42
CA ALA A 429 12.09 -11.50 -28.17
C ALA A 429 10.81 -11.88 -28.96
N GLU A 430 10.82 -13.02 -29.68
CA GLU A 430 9.64 -13.53 -30.36
C GLU A 430 8.52 -13.93 -29.38
N MET A 431 8.88 -14.39 -28.16
CA MET A 431 7.92 -14.66 -27.10
C MET A 431 7.12 -13.40 -26.75
N VAL A 432 7.83 -12.28 -26.50
CA VAL A 432 7.20 -10.99 -26.17
C VAL A 432 6.38 -10.46 -27.36
N ASP A 433 6.95 -10.53 -28.57
CA ASP A 433 6.23 -10.13 -29.79
C ASP A 433 4.96 -10.96 -30.04
N SER A 434 5.00 -12.26 -29.73
CA SER A 434 3.82 -13.14 -29.79
C SER A 434 2.74 -12.73 -28.79
N LEU A 435 3.12 -12.31 -27.57
CA LEU A 435 2.17 -11.79 -26.59
C LEU A 435 1.56 -10.45 -27.05
N HIS A 436 2.39 -9.54 -27.58
CA HIS A 436 1.92 -8.26 -28.12
C HIS A 436 0.93 -8.45 -29.28
N ARG A 437 1.14 -9.45 -30.17
CA ARG A 437 0.16 -9.80 -31.22
C ARG A 437 -1.17 -10.32 -30.70
N MET A 438 -1.21 -10.79 -29.46
CA MET A 438 -2.42 -11.20 -28.74
C MET A 438 -2.96 -10.08 -27.83
N ASP A 439 -2.47 -8.84 -27.95
CA ASP A 439 -2.80 -7.73 -27.05
C ASP A 439 -2.57 -8.08 -25.56
N MET A 440 -1.47 -8.76 -25.25
CA MET A 440 -1.02 -9.09 -23.91
C MET A 440 0.35 -8.48 -23.63
N LYS A 441 0.57 -8.07 -22.38
CA LYS A 441 1.81 -7.55 -21.85
C LYS A 441 2.57 -8.62 -21.09
N LEU A 442 3.91 -8.49 -21.04
CA LEU A 442 4.77 -9.34 -20.21
C LEU A 442 5.32 -8.57 -19.01
N MET A 443 5.11 -9.10 -17.81
CA MET A 443 5.88 -8.72 -16.62
C MET A 443 6.97 -9.75 -16.38
N LEU A 444 8.21 -9.31 -16.13
CA LEU A 444 9.34 -10.17 -15.81
C LEU A 444 9.81 -9.98 -14.37
N SER A 445 9.99 -11.08 -13.65
CA SER A 445 10.56 -11.08 -12.29
C SER A 445 12.07 -10.82 -12.34
N VAL A 446 12.54 -9.86 -11.56
CA VAL A 446 13.95 -9.54 -11.34
C VAL A 446 14.20 -9.32 -9.84
N TRP A 447 15.47 -9.45 -9.42
CA TRP A 447 15.81 -9.45 -8.00
C TRP A 447 16.92 -8.43 -7.70
N SER A 448 16.92 -7.91 -6.48
CA SER A 448 18.06 -7.14 -5.93
C SER A 448 19.20 -8.05 -5.41
N LYS A 449 19.10 -9.34 -5.70
CA LYS A 449 20.05 -10.40 -5.38
C LYS A 449 20.57 -11.02 -6.68
N VAL A 450 21.87 -11.31 -6.77
CA VAL A 450 22.50 -12.03 -7.90
C VAL A 450 23.42 -13.11 -7.35
N ASP A 451 23.34 -14.34 -7.91
CA ASP A 451 24.22 -15.42 -7.53
C ASP A 451 25.69 -15.03 -7.77
N ARG A 452 26.52 -15.10 -6.73
CA ARG A 452 27.95 -14.76 -6.78
C ARG A 452 28.75 -15.60 -7.79
N ASN A 453 28.24 -16.81 -8.14
CA ASN A 453 28.85 -17.72 -9.10
C ASN A 453 28.42 -17.44 -10.56
N ALA A 454 27.31 -16.72 -10.76
CA ALA A 454 26.95 -16.24 -12.08
C ALA A 454 28.01 -15.25 -12.61
N ASP A 455 28.12 -15.12 -13.94
CA ASP A 455 29.14 -14.23 -14.52
C ASP A 455 28.96 -12.77 -14.12
N LEU A 456 27.69 -12.31 -14.02
CA LEU A 456 27.35 -11.00 -13.49
C LEU A 456 27.75 -10.88 -12.01
N GLY A 457 27.45 -11.90 -11.21
CA GLY A 457 27.77 -11.94 -9.78
C GLY A 457 29.28 -11.92 -9.50
N LYS A 458 30.08 -12.62 -10.28
CA LYS A 458 31.56 -12.55 -10.20
C LYS A 458 32.07 -11.14 -10.44
N GLN A 459 31.51 -10.43 -11.42
CA GLN A 459 31.86 -9.03 -11.73
C GLN A 459 31.48 -8.09 -10.59
N MET A 460 30.27 -8.25 -10.01
CA MET A 460 29.81 -7.47 -8.85
C MET A 460 30.66 -7.75 -7.62
N ASN A 461 30.99 -9.03 -7.37
CA ASN A 461 31.82 -9.42 -6.22
C ASN A 461 33.24 -8.84 -6.31
N ALA A 462 33.86 -8.86 -7.50
CA ALA A 462 35.17 -8.27 -7.72
C ALA A 462 35.22 -6.76 -7.46
N ARG A 463 34.09 -6.07 -7.58
CA ARG A 463 33.95 -4.62 -7.33
C ARG A 463 33.47 -4.29 -5.90
N GLY A 464 33.15 -5.30 -5.08
CA GLY A 464 32.62 -5.08 -3.72
C GLY A 464 31.18 -4.52 -3.70
N TYR A 465 30.34 -4.85 -4.67
CA TYR A 465 28.98 -4.31 -4.85
C TYR A 465 27.89 -5.05 -4.06
N TYR A 466 28.25 -5.98 -3.20
CA TYR A 466 27.33 -6.65 -2.29
C TYR A 466 27.37 -6.05 -0.89
N ILE A 467 26.24 -6.00 -0.23
CA ILE A 467 26.19 -5.73 1.21
C ILE A 467 27.02 -6.81 1.92
N PRO A 468 28.01 -6.43 2.76
CA PRO A 468 28.94 -7.37 3.37
C PRO A 468 28.25 -8.53 4.11
N GLY A 469 28.64 -9.77 3.76
CA GLY A 469 28.10 -11.00 4.36
C GLY A 469 26.69 -11.36 3.87
N THR A 470 26.24 -10.82 2.74
CA THR A 470 24.95 -11.16 2.12
C THR A 470 25.14 -11.44 0.60
N GLU A 471 24.04 -11.87 -0.06
CA GLU A 471 23.93 -11.96 -1.52
C GLU A 471 23.16 -10.78 -2.13
N TRP A 472 22.81 -9.77 -1.31
CA TRP A 472 22.06 -8.58 -1.73
C TRP A 472 23.00 -7.51 -2.25
N ILE A 473 22.61 -6.87 -3.34
CA ILE A 473 23.35 -5.78 -3.95
C ILE A 473 23.24 -4.55 -3.06
N ASP A 474 24.33 -3.84 -2.87
CA ASP A 474 24.40 -2.61 -2.09
C ASP A 474 23.92 -1.40 -2.89
N PHE A 475 22.60 -1.25 -3.04
CA PHE A 475 22.01 -0.10 -3.75
C PHE A 475 22.22 1.25 -3.05
N PHE A 476 22.72 1.26 -1.81
CA PHE A 476 23.18 2.48 -1.15
C PHE A 476 24.54 2.96 -1.72
N ASN A 477 25.24 2.10 -2.43
CA ASN A 477 26.43 2.45 -3.21
C ASN A 477 26.02 2.85 -4.64
N PRO A 478 26.18 4.14 -5.04
CA PRO A 478 25.77 4.60 -6.37
C PRO A 478 26.43 3.83 -7.53
N ASP A 479 27.67 3.39 -7.37
CA ASP A 479 28.37 2.63 -8.41
C ASP A 479 27.78 1.23 -8.58
N ALA A 480 27.35 0.60 -7.47
CA ALA A 480 26.70 -0.70 -7.53
C ALA A 480 25.30 -0.59 -8.17
N ALA A 481 24.52 0.44 -7.81
CA ALA A 481 23.23 0.74 -8.41
C ALA A 481 23.34 1.02 -9.92
N ALA A 482 24.29 1.85 -10.32
CA ALA A 482 24.55 2.17 -11.74
C ALA A 482 24.98 0.92 -12.52
N PHE A 483 25.85 0.07 -11.96
CA PHE A 483 26.28 -1.18 -12.60
C PHE A 483 25.12 -2.19 -12.72
N TYR A 484 24.25 -2.28 -11.73
CA TYR A 484 23.04 -3.09 -11.79
C TYR A 484 22.12 -2.61 -12.92
N TRP A 485 21.82 -1.31 -12.97
CA TRP A 485 20.99 -0.72 -14.02
C TRP A 485 21.56 -0.92 -15.42
N GLU A 486 22.87 -0.72 -15.61
CA GLU A 486 23.51 -0.92 -16.91
C GLU A 486 23.30 -2.36 -17.43
N ASN A 487 23.48 -3.37 -16.56
CA ASN A 487 23.25 -4.77 -16.93
C ASN A 487 21.78 -5.09 -17.17
N PHE A 488 20.89 -4.53 -16.35
CA PHE A 488 19.44 -4.65 -16.51
C PHE A 488 19.01 -4.08 -17.88
N ARG A 489 19.46 -2.87 -18.21
CA ARG A 489 19.17 -2.19 -19.46
C ARG A 489 19.65 -2.98 -20.67
N GLU A 490 20.92 -3.37 -20.68
CA GLU A 490 21.55 -4.01 -21.84
C GLU A 490 21.12 -5.47 -22.04
N LYS A 491 20.79 -6.19 -20.96
CA LYS A 491 20.52 -7.63 -21.03
C LYS A 491 19.04 -7.99 -21.02
N LEU A 492 18.17 -7.14 -20.49
CA LEU A 492 16.74 -7.42 -20.35
C LEU A 492 15.87 -6.38 -21.05
N LEU A 493 16.07 -5.07 -20.81
CA LEU A 493 15.20 -4.04 -21.34
C LEU A 493 15.31 -3.90 -22.86
N LYS A 494 16.50 -3.60 -23.36
CA LYS A 494 16.73 -3.34 -24.80
C LYS A 494 16.44 -4.54 -25.71
N PRO A 495 16.84 -5.79 -25.36
CA PRO A 495 16.66 -6.91 -26.28
C PRO A 495 15.21 -7.38 -26.43
N TYR A 496 14.37 -7.23 -25.38
CA TYR A 496 13.12 -8.01 -25.31
C TYR A 496 11.84 -7.17 -25.23
N ARG A 497 11.91 -5.84 -25.09
CA ARG A 497 10.73 -4.94 -25.02
C ARG A 497 9.71 -5.35 -23.95
N ILE A 498 10.18 -5.78 -22.77
CA ILE A 498 9.35 -6.19 -21.63
C ILE A 498 8.55 -4.99 -21.14
N ASP A 499 7.28 -5.22 -20.75
CA ASP A 499 6.32 -4.15 -20.46
C ASP A 499 6.34 -3.70 -19.01
N ALA A 500 6.54 -4.63 -18.07
CA ALA A 500 6.50 -4.38 -16.64
C ALA A 500 7.56 -5.17 -15.89
N TRP A 501 7.93 -4.71 -14.71
CA TRP A 501 9.02 -5.29 -13.91
C TRP A 501 8.55 -5.64 -12.52
N TRP A 502 8.79 -6.90 -12.12
CA TRP A 502 8.52 -7.38 -10.78
C TRP A 502 9.84 -7.43 -9.99
N LEU A 503 10.04 -6.44 -9.11
CA LEU A 503 11.19 -6.36 -8.21
C LEU A 503 10.88 -7.13 -6.93
N ASP A 504 11.27 -8.40 -6.89
CA ASP A 504 11.03 -9.27 -5.75
C ASP A 504 12.09 -9.12 -4.66
N ALA A 505 11.73 -9.43 -3.41
CA ALA A 505 12.59 -9.46 -2.23
C ALA A 505 13.37 -8.15 -1.96
N THR A 506 12.68 -7.03 -2.07
CA THR A 506 13.25 -5.68 -1.90
C THR A 506 13.28 -5.18 -0.46
N GLU A 507 13.10 -6.02 0.53
CA GLU A 507 13.19 -5.67 1.97
C GLU A 507 14.61 -5.25 2.43
N PRO A 508 15.76 -5.92 2.14
CA PRO A 508 15.99 -7.25 1.57
C PRO A 508 15.47 -8.37 2.47
N GLU A 509 15.21 -9.54 1.87
CA GLU A 509 14.53 -10.67 2.53
C GLU A 509 15.13 -11.02 3.90
N ASN A 510 14.27 -11.34 4.86
CA ASN A 510 14.64 -11.69 6.24
C ASN A 510 15.32 -10.54 7.02
N ASP A 511 15.01 -9.28 6.70
CA ASP A 511 15.59 -8.12 7.39
C ASP A 511 17.14 -8.13 7.39
N ASP A 512 17.72 -8.43 6.24
CA ASP A 512 19.16 -8.66 6.11
C ASP A 512 20.04 -7.40 6.27
N LEU A 513 19.44 -6.19 6.44
CA LEU A 513 20.16 -4.99 6.83
C LEU A 513 20.45 -4.92 8.34
N ALA A 514 19.73 -5.69 9.16
CA ALA A 514 19.95 -5.73 10.60
C ALA A 514 21.42 -6.11 10.92
N GLY A 515 22.08 -5.23 11.61
CA GLY A 515 23.47 -5.46 11.99
C GLY A 515 24.52 -5.35 10.87
N ARG A 516 24.20 -4.78 9.74
CA ARG A 516 25.09 -4.66 8.58
C ARG A 516 25.68 -3.26 8.44
N ARG A 517 26.76 -3.16 7.68
CA ARG A 517 27.24 -1.92 7.10
C ARG A 517 26.87 -1.90 5.61
N ILE A 518 26.53 -0.71 5.10
CA ILE A 518 26.06 -0.43 3.74
C ILE A 518 26.90 0.68 3.11
N ALA A 519 26.62 1.07 1.88
CA ALA A 519 27.36 2.08 1.10
C ALA A 519 28.87 1.78 1.04
N GLY A 520 29.21 0.57 0.58
CA GLY A 520 30.60 0.11 0.55
C GLY A 520 31.22 -0.12 1.93
N GLY A 521 30.41 -0.35 2.97
CA GLY A 521 30.84 -0.57 4.35
C GLY A 521 31.05 0.70 5.19
N THR A 522 30.70 1.87 4.66
CA THR A 522 30.95 3.17 5.33
C THR A 522 29.83 3.61 6.26
N VAL A 523 28.58 3.20 6.01
CA VAL A 523 27.39 3.63 6.73
C VAL A 523 26.82 2.49 7.59
N ASN A 524 26.30 2.85 8.77
CA ASN A 524 25.59 1.90 9.63
C ASN A 524 24.20 1.59 9.06
N GLY A 525 23.96 0.35 8.67
CA GLY A 525 22.69 -0.09 8.09
C GLY A 525 21.48 0.05 9.02
N GLU A 526 21.69 0.09 10.36
CA GLU A 526 20.58 0.28 11.30
C GLU A 526 19.87 1.64 11.13
N VAL A 527 20.59 2.66 10.65
CA VAL A 527 20.02 4.00 10.37
C VAL A 527 19.08 3.97 9.16
N TYR A 528 19.35 3.08 8.19
CA TYR A 528 18.63 2.98 6.91
C TYR A 528 17.88 1.64 6.74
N ARG A 529 17.58 0.95 7.84
CA ARG A 529 17.09 -0.42 7.86
C ARG A 529 15.81 -0.67 7.06
N ASN A 530 14.91 0.33 6.98
CA ASN A 530 13.60 0.20 6.32
C ASN A 530 13.53 0.80 4.91
N VAL A 531 14.60 1.41 4.40
CA VAL A 531 14.54 2.23 3.16
C VAL A 531 15.26 1.64 1.96
N TYR A 532 15.78 0.42 2.07
CA TYR A 532 16.37 -0.29 0.94
C TYR A 532 15.45 -0.33 -0.30
N PRO A 533 14.12 -0.56 -0.17
CA PRO A 533 13.23 -0.57 -1.31
C PRO A 533 13.19 0.77 -2.07
N ILE A 534 13.41 1.91 -1.40
CA ILE A 534 13.49 3.22 -2.08
C ILE A 534 14.64 3.20 -3.10
N PHE A 535 15.83 2.75 -2.68
CA PHE A 535 17.03 2.78 -3.53
C PHE A 535 16.92 1.82 -4.72
N VAL A 536 16.36 0.62 -4.50
CA VAL A 536 16.11 -0.36 -5.57
C VAL A 536 15.13 0.20 -6.60
N ASN A 537 13.96 0.63 -6.13
CA ASN A 537 12.87 1.09 -7.01
C ASN A 537 13.21 2.41 -7.72
N ARG A 538 13.88 3.34 -7.03
CA ARG A 538 14.39 4.57 -7.62
C ARG A 538 15.34 4.29 -8.78
N THR A 539 16.30 3.39 -8.57
CA THR A 539 17.28 3.01 -9.60
C THR A 539 16.61 2.50 -10.88
N VAL A 540 15.60 1.64 -10.73
CA VAL A 540 14.89 1.06 -11.87
C VAL A 540 13.96 2.10 -12.51
N TYR A 541 13.18 2.84 -11.72
CA TYR A 541 12.23 3.84 -12.23
C TYR A 541 12.92 4.97 -12.99
N GLU A 542 13.96 5.57 -12.41
CA GLU A 542 14.70 6.67 -13.05
C GLU A 542 15.37 6.19 -14.33
N GLY A 543 15.90 4.97 -14.32
CA GLY A 543 16.47 4.35 -15.51
C GLY A 543 15.44 4.11 -16.61
N LEU A 544 14.27 3.58 -16.28
CA LEU A 544 13.15 3.39 -17.23
C LEU A 544 12.70 4.73 -17.82
N ARG A 545 12.52 5.77 -17.00
CA ARG A 545 12.16 7.11 -17.46
C ARG A 545 13.18 7.70 -18.43
N GLN A 546 14.45 7.40 -18.24
CA GLN A 546 15.52 7.86 -19.12
C GLN A 546 15.57 7.11 -20.45
N GLU A 547 15.43 5.78 -20.44
CA GLU A 547 15.53 4.94 -21.64
C GLU A 547 14.24 4.89 -22.46
N GLU A 548 13.08 4.90 -21.81
CA GLU A 548 11.74 4.84 -22.41
C GLU A 548 10.86 6.02 -21.94
N PRO A 549 11.22 7.28 -22.24
CA PRO A 549 10.56 8.47 -21.69
C PRO A 549 9.08 8.60 -22.06
N GLU A 550 8.66 7.97 -23.16
CA GLU A 550 7.28 7.99 -23.62
C GLU A 550 6.42 6.88 -22.98
N LYS A 551 7.02 5.76 -22.54
CA LYS A 551 6.30 4.60 -22.03
C LYS A 551 6.11 4.66 -20.53
N ARG A 552 4.87 4.50 -20.03
CA ARG A 552 4.60 4.43 -18.59
C ARG A 552 5.28 3.24 -17.96
N ALA A 553 6.06 3.50 -16.93
CA ALA A 553 6.62 2.45 -16.09
C ALA A 553 5.52 1.80 -15.23
N MET A 554 5.61 0.48 -15.04
CA MET A 554 4.93 -0.25 -13.99
C MET A 554 5.96 -1.11 -13.27
N ILE A 555 6.12 -0.85 -11.98
CA ILE A 555 7.02 -1.59 -11.10
C ILE A 555 6.19 -2.27 -10.01
N PHE A 556 6.30 -3.58 -9.93
CA PHE A 556 5.65 -4.39 -8.92
C PHE A 556 6.71 -4.83 -7.90
N THR A 557 6.58 -4.45 -6.63
CA THR A 557 7.63 -4.65 -5.62
C THR A 557 7.08 -5.21 -4.32
N ARG A 558 7.81 -6.14 -3.67
CA ARG A 558 7.34 -6.79 -2.43
C ARG A 558 7.40 -5.88 -1.21
N CYS A 559 8.22 -4.84 -1.26
CA CYS A 559 8.41 -3.95 -0.14
C CYS A 559 8.30 -2.48 -0.55
N ALA A 560 7.92 -1.63 0.40
CA ALA A 560 7.80 -0.21 0.19
C ALA A 560 8.10 0.61 1.46
N PHE A 561 8.31 1.92 1.27
CA PHE A 561 8.42 2.90 2.34
C PHE A 561 7.73 4.21 1.92
N SER A 562 7.59 5.16 2.87
CA SER A 562 6.99 6.49 2.63
C SER A 562 7.60 7.18 1.40
N GLY A 563 6.75 7.72 0.53
CA GLY A 563 7.17 8.45 -0.68
C GLY A 563 7.44 7.57 -1.91
N MET A 564 7.37 6.24 -1.80
CA MET A 564 7.65 5.36 -2.95
C MET A 564 6.57 5.39 -4.04
N GLN A 565 5.37 5.87 -3.75
CA GLN A 565 4.31 6.02 -4.77
C GLN A 565 4.76 6.82 -6.01
N ARG A 566 5.75 7.70 -5.87
CA ARG A 566 6.30 8.51 -6.97
C ARG A 566 7.13 7.74 -8.00
N TYR A 567 7.48 6.49 -7.71
CA TYR A 567 8.28 5.62 -8.59
C TYR A 567 7.43 4.61 -9.37
N ALA A 568 6.16 4.91 -9.63
CA ALA A 568 5.20 4.04 -10.33
C ALA A 568 5.14 2.62 -9.73
N THR A 569 5.25 2.52 -8.40
CA THR A 569 5.29 1.26 -7.67
C THR A 569 3.91 0.78 -7.26
N ALA A 570 3.69 -0.52 -7.43
CA ALA A 570 2.60 -1.27 -6.84
C ALA A 570 3.16 -2.38 -5.95
N THR A 571 2.43 -2.78 -4.89
CA THR A 571 2.87 -3.80 -3.95
C THR A 571 1.87 -4.95 -3.84
N TRP A 572 2.31 -6.08 -3.29
CA TRP A 572 1.44 -7.17 -2.90
C TRP A 572 1.77 -7.68 -1.50
N SER A 573 0.89 -8.52 -0.98
CA SER A 573 0.98 -8.98 0.41
C SER A 573 2.10 -10.00 0.71
N GLY A 574 2.93 -10.35 -0.28
CA GLY A 574 3.99 -11.36 -0.13
C GLY A 574 3.46 -12.79 -0.18
N ASP A 575 4.25 -13.74 0.31
CA ASP A 575 4.03 -15.18 0.21
C ASP A 575 3.07 -15.69 1.29
N VAL A 576 1.80 -15.36 1.17
CA VAL A 576 0.77 -15.66 2.19
C VAL A 576 0.14 -17.05 2.03
N GLY A 577 -0.50 -17.54 3.11
CA GLY A 577 -1.31 -18.75 3.10
C GLY A 577 -2.59 -18.63 2.28
N ASN A 578 -3.42 -19.68 2.29
CA ASN A 578 -4.61 -19.79 1.44
C ASN A 578 -5.93 -19.93 2.22
N ASP A 579 -5.91 -19.81 3.53
CA ASP A 579 -7.07 -20.05 4.39
C ASP A 579 -7.94 -18.79 4.58
N TRP A 580 -9.11 -18.99 5.21
CA TRP A 580 -10.10 -17.95 5.48
C TRP A 580 -9.61 -16.87 6.43
N GLU A 581 -8.82 -17.26 7.45
CA GLU A 581 -8.24 -16.32 8.39
C GLU A 581 -7.19 -15.43 7.71
N THR A 582 -6.39 -16.03 6.82
CA THR A 582 -5.45 -15.28 5.99
C THR A 582 -6.20 -14.29 5.08
N LEU A 583 -7.30 -14.70 4.42
CA LEU A 583 -8.11 -13.78 3.60
C LEU A 583 -8.57 -12.56 4.41
N ARG A 584 -9.12 -12.77 5.61
CA ARG A 584 -9.56 -11.69 6.50
C ARG A 584 -8.42 -10.72 6.82
N ARG A 585 -7.24 -11.26 7.16
CA ARG A 585 -6.05 -10.45 7.46
C ARG A 585 -5.54 -9.68 6.26
N GLN A 586 -5.70 -10.22 5.03
CA GLN A 586 -5.31 -9.50 3.81
C GLN A 586 -6.18 -8.29 3.53
N ILE A 587 -7.49 -8.35 3.81
CA ILE A 587 -8.37 -7.19 3.66
C ILE A 587 -7.90 -6.04 4.58
N THR A 588 -7.65 -6.33 5.86
CA THR A 588 -7.15 -5.32 6.81
C THR A 588 -5.75 -4.81 6.43
N ALA A 589 -4.87 -5.67 5.92
CA ALA A 589 -3.52 -5.31 5.48
C ALA A 589 -3.56 -4.33 4.28
N GLY A 590 -4.40 -4.60 3.28
CA GLY A 590 -4.61 -3.71 2.13
C GLY A 590 -5.16 -2.35 2.55
N LEU A 591 -6.18 -2.33 3.42
CA LEU A 591 -6.74 -1.09 3.97
C LEU A 591 -5.72 -0.30 4.79
N GLY A 592 -4.82 -0.99 5.53
CA GLY A 592 -3.70 -0.38 6.25
C GLY A 592 -2.68 0.29 5.32
N MET A 593 -2.40 -0.32 4.16
CA MET A 593 -1.55 0.29 3.10
C MET A 593 -2.17 1.56 2.53
N MET A 594 -3.48 1.53 2.25
CA MET A 594 -4.20 2.70 1.74
C MET A 594 -4.19 3.85 2.75
N ALA A 595 -4.45 3.56 4.02
CA ALA A 595 -4.39 4.54 5.11
C ALA A 595 -2.97 5.07 5.36
N ALA A 596 -1.93 4.32 4.98
CA ALA A 596 -0.53 4.75 5.01
C ALA A 596 -0.08 5.53 3.76
N GLY A 597 -1.00 5.86 2.84
CA GLY A 597 -0.76 6.74 1.70
C GLY A 597 -0.24 6.08 0.43
N LEU A 598 -0.05 4.75 0.38
CA LEU A 598 0.37 4.02 -0.82
C LEU A 598 -0.84 3.48 -1.58
N PRO A 599 -1.11 3.93 -2.84
CA PRO A 599 -2.41 3.70 -3.49
C PRO A 599 -2.54 2.39 -4.26
N TRP A 600 -1.42 1.75 -4.66
CA TRP A 600 -1.42 0.59 -5.54
C TRP A 600 -0.99 -0.67 -4.81
N TRP A 601 -1.96 -1.54 -4.59
CA TRP A 601 -1.78 -2.77 -3.82
C TRP A 601 -2.68 -3.89 -4.33
N THR A 602 -2.26 -5.13 -4.10
CA THR A 602 -3.02 -6.35 -4.35
C THR A 602 -2.54 -7.48 -3.42
N TYR A 603 -3.04 -8.68 -3.65
CA TYR A 603 -2.54 -9.93 -3.09
C TYR A 603 -2.49 -11.04 -4.14
N ASP A 604 -2.02 -12.19 -3.75
CA ASP A 604 -2.10 -13.41 -4.56
C ASP A 604 -3.46 -14.07 -4.32
N ALA A 605 -4.45 -13.82 -5.20
CA ALA A 605 -5.79 -14.37 -5.02
C ALA A 605 -5.78 -15.90 -4.96
N GLY A 606 -6.36 -16.44 -3.89
CA GLY A 606 -6.31 -17.86 -3.55
C GLY A 606 -5.14 -18.29 -2.68
N GLY A 607 -4.30 -17.32 -2.24
CA GLY A 607 -3.06 -17.54 -1.50
C GLY A 607 -1.89 -17.94 -2.40
N PHE A 608 -0.67 -17.56 -1.98
CA PHE A 608 0.56 -18.01 -2.64
C PHE A 608 0.80 -19.50 -2.43
N PHE A 609 0.77 -19.96 -1.17
CA PHE A 609 0.86 -21.39 -0.85
C PHE A 609 -0.52 -22.03 -0.95
N ARG A 610 -0.70 -22.93 -1.89
CA ARG A 610 -1.98 -23.59 -2.18
C ARG A 610 -1.97 -25.05 -1.75
N PRO A 611 -3.14 -25.67 -1.41
CA PRO A 611 -3.20 -27.07 -1.05
C PRO A 611 -2.85 -27.97 -2.24
N GLY A 612 -2.20 -29.11 -1.98
CA GLY A 612 -1.78 -30.05 -3.04
C GLY A 612 -2.93 -30.62 -3.85
N ASP A 613 -4.12 -30.71 -3.28
CA ASP A 613 -5.36 -31.19 -3.90
C ASP A 613 -6.23 -30.04 -4.49
N GLN A 614 -5.68 -28.86 -4.65
CA GLN A 614 -6.38 -27.61 -5.04
C GLN A 614 -7.33 -27.75 -6.22
N TYR A 615 -7.04 -28.61 -7.18
CA TYR A 615 -7.84 -28.77 -8.41
C TYR A 615 -9.13 -29.58 -8.20
N THR A 616 -9.24 -30.34 -7.11
CA THR A 616 -10.38 -31.20 -6.78
C THR A 616 -11.06 -30.87 -5.45
N ASN A 617 -10.40 -30.09 -4.61
CA ASN A 617 -10.87 -29.72 -3.28
C ASN A 617 -11.93 -28.62 -3.33
N LYS A 618 -13.20 -29.00 -3.18
CA LYS A 618 -14.35 -28.06 -3.25
C LYS A 618 -14.31 -26.98 -2.16
N ALA A 619 -13.81 -27.26 -0.97
CA ALA A 619 -13.67 -26.28 0.09
C ALA A 619 -12.62 -25.20 -0.29
N TYR A 620 -11.53 -25.62 -0.95
CA TYR A 620 -10.55 -24.67 -1.47
C TYR A 620 -11.12 -23.88 -2.68
N HIS A 621 -11.93 -24.51 -3.55
CA HIS A 621 -12.59 -23.82 -4.68
C HIS A 621 -13.44 -22.65 -4.18
N GLU A 622 -14.24 -22.84 -3.11
CA GLU A 622 -15.01 -21.77 -2.49
C GLU A 622 -14.07 -20.66 -1.97
N CYS A 623 -13.06 -21.01 -1.18
CA CYS A 623 -12.10 -20.07 -0.64
C CYS A 623 -11.41 -19.25 -1.75
N PHE A 624 -10.89 -19.92 -2.79
CA PHE A 624 -10.29 -19.28 -3.96
C PHE A 624 -11.22 -18.27 -4.63
N LEU A 625 -12.47 -18.64 -4.84
CA LEU A 625 -13.46 -17.75 -5.44
C LEU A 625 -13.72 -16.51 -4.58
N ARG A 626 -13.73 -16.63 -3.24
CA ARG A 626 -13.90 -15.47 -2.35
C ARG A 626 -12.70 -14.53 -2.41
N TRP A 627 -11.49 -15.08 -2.46
CA TRP A 627 -10.30 -14.28 -2.73
C TRP A 627 -10.39 -13.53 -4.07
N LEU A 628 -10.77 -14.22 -5.13
CA LEU A 628 -10.90 -13.63 -6.46
C LEU A 628 -11.96 -12.53 -6.51
N GLN A 629 -13.13 -12.77 -5.91
CA GLN A 629 -14.22 -11.79 -5.82
C GLN A 629 -13.77 -10.49 -5.16
N ALA A 630 -13.06 -10.57 -4.04
CA ALA A 630 -12.54 -9.40 -3.36
C ALA A 630 -11.49 -8.68 -4.22
N SER A 631 -10.56 -9.41 -4.90
CA SER A 631 -9.53 -8.81 -5.74
C SER A 631 -10.06 -8.05 -6.95
N THR A 632 -11.29 -8.36 -7.39
CA THR A 632 -11.99 -7.60 -8.45
C THR A 632 -12.15 -6.12 -8.08
N PHE A 633 -12.26 -5.82 -6.79
CA PHE A 633 -12.45 -4.50 -6.21
C PHE A 633 -11.22 -4.02 -5.42
N PHE A 634 -10.03 -4.43 -5.87
CA PHE A 634 -8.75 -3.90 -5.42
C PHE A 634 -8.17 -2.95 -6.46
N PRO A 635 -7.18 -2.13 -6.09
CA PRO A 635 -6.46 -1.30 -7.07
C PRO A 635 -5.93 -2.13 -8.24
N LEU A 636 -5.34 -3.29 -7.99
CA LEU A 636 -4.90 -4.24 -9.00
C LEU A 636 -5.60 -5.60 -8.78
N MET A 637 -5.99 -6.27 -9.88
CA MET A 637 -6.60 -7.60 -9.84
C MET A 637 -5.58 -8.65 -10.29
N ARG A 638 -5.16 -9.54 -9.38
CA ARG A 638 -4.09 -10.52 -9.64
C ARG A 638 -4.41 -11.89 -9.08
N VAL A 639 -3.99 -12.93 -9.82
CA VAL A 639 -3.91 -14.31 -9.34
C VAL A 639 -2.45 -14.76 -9.38
N HIS A 640 -1.97 -15.42 -8.35
CA HIS A 640 -0.65 -16.05 -8.30
C HIS A 640 -0.68 -17.26 -7.36
N GLY A 641 0.26 -18.20 -7.49
CA GLY A 641 0.37 -19.36 -6.60
C GLY A 641 1.64 -20.15 -6.82
N TYR A 642 2.23 -20.57 -5.71
CA TYR A 642 3.46 -21.36 -5.64
C TYR A 642 3.25 -22.77 -6.21
N MET A 643 4.12 -23.17 -7.16
CA MET A 643 4.12 -24.50 -7.81
C MET A 643 2.71 -24.94 -8.28
N SER A 644 1.88 -23.97 -8.67
CA SER A 644 0.47 -24.17 -9.03
C SER A 644 0.20 -23.75 -10.46
N GLN A 645 -0.66 -24.50 -11.14
CA GLN A 645 -1.27 -24.08 -12.40
C GLN A 645 -2.52 -23.27 -12.04
N THR A 646 -2.40 -21.93 -12.00
CA THR A 646 -3.40 -21.02 -11.48
C THR A 646 -4.47 -20.61 -12.50
N GLU A 647 -4.40 -21.16 -13.70
CA GLU A 647 -5.31 -20.88 -14.78
C GLU A 647 -6.74 -21.35 -14.43
N PRO A 648 -7.80 -20.54 -14.69
CA PRO A 648 -9.18 -20.84 -14.25
C PRO A 648 -9.72 -22.20 -14.68
N TRP A 649 -9.38 -22.65 -15.88
CA TRP A 649 -9.84 -23.95 -16.45
C TRP A 649 -9.27 -25.17 -15.74
N ARG A 650 -8.26 -25.02 -14.88
CA ARG A 650 -7.69 -26.12 -14.07
C ARG A 650 -8.59 -26.55 -12.93
N TYR A 651 -9.49 -25.69 -12.48
CA TYR A 651 -10.35 -25.89 -11.31
C TYR A 651 -11.75 -26.39 -11.65
N GLY A 652 -11.99 -26.73 -12.94
CA GLY A 652 -13.29 -27.17 -13.44
C GLY A 652 -14.22 -26.04 -13.89
N SER A 653 -15.26 -26.39 -14.65
CA SER A 653 -16.12 -25.43 -15.36
C SER A 653 -16.85 -24.46 -14.45
N GLU A 654 -17.26 -24.86 -13.25
CA GLU A 654 -17.95 -23.99 -12.28
C GLU A 654 -17.05 -22.84 -11.85
N VAL A 655 -15.82 -23.17 -11.39
CA VAL A 655 -14.83 -22.16 -10.98
C VAL A 655 -14.39 -21.29 -12.15
N GLU A 656 -14.18 -21.89 -13.33
CA GLU A 656 -13.84 -21.15 -14.56
C GLU A 656 -14.91 -20.12 -14.92
N ASN A 657 -16.19 -20.50 -14.92
CA ASN A 657 -17.29 -19.60 -15.27
C ASN A 657 -17.43 -18.45 -14.28
N ILE A 658 -17.32 -18.72 -12.96
CA ILE A 658 -17.39 -17.68 -11.94
C ILE A 658 -16.17 -16.75 -12.05
N THR A 659 -14.96 -17.29 -12.26
CA THR A 659 -13.74 -16.51 -12.48
C THR A 659 -13.88 -15.61 -13.69
N LYS A 660 -14.32 -16.15 -14.85
CA LYS A 660 -14.58 -15.39 -16.08
C LYS A 660 -15.58 -14.25 -15.84
N LYS A 661 -16.66 -14.50 -15.08
CA LYS A 661 -17.66 -13.49 -14.69
C LYS A 661 -17.03 -12.31 -13.97
N TYR A 662 -16.19 -12.55 -12.96
CA TYR A 662 -15.58 -11.48 -12.15
C TYR A 662 -14.47 -10.74 -12.89
N ILE A 663 -13.70 -11.43 -13.72
CA ILE A 663 -12.75 -10.78 -14.62
C ILE A 663 -13.52 -9.88 -15.61
N ALA A 664 -14.58 -10.38 -16.26
CA ALA A 664 -15.40 -9.58 -17.18
C ALA A 664 -16.04 -8.35 -16.48
N LEU A 665 -16.49 -8.51 -15.22
CA LEU A 665 -16.97 -7.38 -14.42
C LEU A 665 -15.87 -6.33 -14.20
N ARG A 666 -14.63 -6.74 -13.86
CA ARG A 666 -13.50 -5.84 -13.74
C ARG A 666 -13.28 -5.04 -15.02
N TYR A 667 -13.32 -5.70 -16.20
CA TYR A 667 -13.16 -5.03 -17.47
C TYR A 667 -14.31 -4.09 -17.80
N SER A 668 -15.54 -4.46 -17.48
CA SER A 668 -16.68 -3.56 -17.67
C SER A 668 -16.60 -2.29 -16.81
N LEU A 669 -15.99 -2.37 -15.64
CA LEU A 669 -15.79 -1.23 -14.73
C LEU A 669 -14.55 -0.38 -15.06
N LEU A 670 -13.72 -0.74 -16.06
CA LEU A 670 -12.51 0.02 -16.38
C LEU A 670 -12.71 1.53 -16.59
N PRO A 671 -13.78 2.03 -17.24
CA PRO A 671 -14.00 3.47 -17.36
C PRO A 671 -14.15 4.16 -16.00
N TYR A 672 -14.81 3.50 -15.04
CA TYR A 672 -14.92 3.97 -13.65
C TYR A 672 -13.58 3.85 -12.90
N VAL A 673 -12.91 2.71 -12.99
CA VAL A 673 -11.63 2.44 -12.31
C VAL A 673 -10.55 3.39 -12.80
N TYR A 674 -10.46 3.62 -14.11
CA TYR A 674 -9.45 4.51 -14.70
C TYR A 674 -9.69 5.98 -14.35
N SER A 675 -10.96 6.41 -14.27
CA SER A 675 -11.31 7.75 -13.78
C SER A 675 -10.89 7.95 -12.31
N ASN A 676 -11.11 6.95 -11.45
CA ASN A 676 -10.61 6.99 -10.08
C ASN A 676 -9.08 6.92 -9.99
N ALA A 677 -8.41 6.20 -10.90
CA ALA A 677 -6.95 6.19 -11.00
C ALA A 677 -6.40 7.58 -11.36
N ALA A 678 -7.10 8.31 -12.20
CA ALA A 678 -6.77 9.71 -12.49
C ALA A 678 -6.91 10.61 -11.25
N GLU A 679 -7.96 10.42 -10.43
CA GLU A 679 -8.08 11.12 -9.14
C GLU A 679 -6.93 10.78 -8.17
N VAL A 680 -6.42 9.53 -8.18
CA VAL A 680 -5.22 9.15 -7.39
C VAL A 680 -4.01 9.97 -7.84
N THR A 681 -3.83 10.15 -9.14
CA THR A 681 -2.68 10.87 -9.73
C THR A 681 -2.79 12.39 -9.55
N PHE A 682 -3.94 12.97 -9.87
CA PHE A 682 -4.11 14.43 -9.95
C PHE A 682 -4.56 15.06 -8.63
N ASP A 683 -5.38 14.35 -7.84
CA ASP A 683 -5.99 14.89 -6.62
C ASP A 683 -5.45 14.21 -5.34
N GLY A 684 -4.57 13.21 -5.46
CA GLY A 684 -4.07 12.45 -4.32
C GLY A 684 -5.11 11.55 -3.65
N SER A 685 -6.20 11.20 -4.36
CA SER A 685 -7.29 10.35 -3.86
C SER A 685 -6.85 8.89 -3.64
N THR A 686 -7.73 8.06 -3.12
CA THR A 686 -7.47 6.63 -2.84
C THR A 686 -8.61 5.81 -3.42
N LEU A 687 -8.28 4.72 -4.17
CA LEU A 687 -9.27 3.88 -4.85
C LEU A 687 -9.90 2.83 -3.92
N MET A 688 -9.11 2.07 -3.14
CA MET A 688 -9.59 1.15 -2.10
C MET A 688 -9.56 1.89 -0.77
N ARG A 689 -10.71 2.20 -0.18
CA ARG A 689 -10.85 3.19 0.87
C ARG A 689 -11.36 2.56 2.17
N PRO A 690 -10.60 2.58 3.28
CA PRO A 690 -11.17 2.29 4.59
C PRO A 690 -12.37 3.19 4.87
N LEU A 691 -13.39 2.68 5.55
CA LEU A 691 -14.66 3.42 5.75
C LEU A 691 -14.48 4.77 6.46
N VAL A 692 -13.42 4.95 7.26
CA VAL A 692 -13.08 6.24 7.90
C VAL A 692 -12.89 7.38 6.89
N MET A 693 -12.49 7.09 5.67
CA MET A 693 -12.27 8.12 4.64
C MET A 693 -13.58 8.76 4.15
N ASP A 694 -14.68 7.99 4.18
CA ASP A 694 -15.98 8.41 3.68
C ASP A 694 -17.03 8.63 4.79
N PHE A 695 -16.85 7.98 5.95
CA PHE A 695 -17.83 7.96 7.06
C PHE A 695 -17.15 8.22 8.43
N PRO A 696 -16.41 9.34 8.60
CA PRO A 696 -15.62 9.59 9.82
C PRO A 696 -16.49 9.79 11.08
N GLU A 697 -17.76 10.12 10.93
CA GLU A 697 -18.71 10.34 12.05
C GLU A 697 -19.49 9.08 12.41
N ASP A 698 -19.51 8.06 11.56
CA ASP A 698 -20.24 6.80 11.80
C ASP A 698 -19.40 5.86 12.67
N GLN A 699 -19.72 5.78 13.96
CA GLN A 699 -18.98 4.99 14.96
C GLN A 699 -18.93 3.49 14.64
N ARG A 700 -19.93 2.95 13.94
CA ARG A 700 -19.92 1.54 13.49
C ARG A 700 -18.99 1.35 12.31
N ALA A 701 -19.06 2.22 11.31
CA ALA A 701 -18.19 2.18 10.16
C ALA A 701 -16.71 2.26 10.58
N LEU A 702 -16.37 3.10 11.58
CA LEU A 702 -15.00 3.22 12.10
C LEU A 702 -14.44 1.92 12.69
N SER A 703 -15.29 1.04 13.20
CA SER A 703 -14.90 -0.22 13.84
C SER A 703 -14.86 -1.43 12.90
N LEU A 704 -15.34 -1.29 11.65
CA LEU A 704 -15.42 -2.37 10.68
C LEU A 704 -14.07 -2.55 9.97
N ASP A 705 -13.65 -3.79 9.87
CA ASP A 705 -12.41 -4.22 9.21
C ASP A 705 -12.61 -5.16 8.02
N ASN A 706 -13.88 -5.44 7.70
CA ASN A 706 -14.31 -6.41 6.69
C ASN A 706 -15.10 -5.80 5.52
N GLU A 707 -15.27 -4.49 5.51
CA GLU A 707 -15.96 -3.72 4.48
C GLU A 707 -15.15 -2.50 4.09
N TYR A 708 -15.23 -2.08 2.83
CA TYR A 708 -14.50 -0.92 2.33
C TYR A 708 -15.20 -0.30 1.11
N MET A 709 -14.86 0.96 0.81
CA MET A 709 -15.29 1.60 -0.43
C MET A 709 -14.28 1.34 -1.56
N PHE A 710 -14.80 1.07 -2.76
CA PHE A 710 -14.02 1.04 -4.01
C PHE A 710 -14.41 2.23 -4.88
N GLY A 711 -13.49 3.18 -4.97
CA GLY A 711 -13.83 4.55 -5.32
C GLY A 711 -14.86 5.12 -4.35
N ARG A 712 -15.62 6.12 -4.77
CA ARG A 712 -16.64 6.73 -3.92
C ARG A 712 -18.02 6.10 -4.05
N ALA A 713 -18.21 5.21 -5.05
CA ALA A 713 -19.51 4.65 -5.38
C ALA A 713 -19.78 3.30 -4.72
N PHE A 714 -18.84 2.36 -4.73
CA PHE A 714 -19.09 0.98 -4.33
C PHE A 714 -18.71 0.69 -2.89
N LEU A 715 -19.63 0.13 -2.10
CA LEU A 715 -19.35 -0.55 -0.83
C LEU A 715 -19.19 -2.04 -1.11
N VAL A 716 -18.04 -2.58 -0.77
CA VAL A 716 -17.65 -3.97 -0.98
C VAL A 716 -17.59 -4.69 0.36
N ALA A 717 -18.32 -5.79 0.50
CA ALA A 717 -18.33 -6.61 1.70
C ALA A 717 -17.96 -8.07 1.38
N PRO A 718 -16.67 -8.41 1.33
CA PRO A 718 -16.21 -9.76 1.00
C PRO A 718 -16.76 -10.82 1.96
N VAL A 719 -17.17 -11.96 1.43
CA VAL A 719 -17.53 -13.13 2.24
C VAL A 719 -16.25 -13.81 2.69
N MET A 720 -16.05 -13.96 4.01
CA MET A 720 -14.78 -14.43 4.59
C MET A 720 -14.99 -15.62 5.55
N GLU A 721 -16.05 -16.40 5.31
CA GLU A 721 -16.38 -17.62 6.05
C GLU A 721 -16.85 -18.73 5.11
N PRO A 722 -16.51 -20.00 5.37
CA PRO A 722 -16.88 -21.11 4.50
C PRO A 722 -18.35 -21.49 4.65
N GLY A 723 -18.97 -21.90 3.52
CA GLY A 723 -20.27 -22.57 3.50
C GLY A 723 -21.46 -21.71 3.93
N VAL A 724 -21.31 -20.38 3.96
CA VAL A 724 -22.42 -19.47 4.35
C VAL A 724 -23.35 -19.21 3.16
N GLY A 725 -24.67 -19.25 3.43
CA GLY A 725 -25.70 -18.88 2.45
C GLY A 725 -26.22 -17.45 2.63
N THR A 726 -25.85 -16.79 3.72
CA THR A 726 -26.24 -15.40 4.02
C THR A 726 -25.06 -14.67 4.63
N TRP A 727 -24.85 -13.42 4.21
CA TRP A 727 -23.78 -12.56 4.72
C TRP A 727 -24.34 -11.25 5.24
N ARG A 728 -23.92 -10.87 6.45
CA ARG A 728 -24.40 -9.65 7.10
C ARG A 728 -23.52 -8.47 6.77
N VAL A 729 -24.09 -7.42 6.18
CA VAL A 729 -23.41 -6.22 5.72
C VAL A 729 -23.92 -5.01 6.50
N TYR A 730 -23.03 -4.14 6.96
CA TYR A 730 -23.38 -2.83 7.47
C TYR A 730 -23.42 -1.81 6.32
N LEU A 731 -24.52 -1.13 6.17
CA LEU A 731 -24.67 -0.01 5.25
C LEU A 731 -24.39 1.30 6.02
N PRO A 732 -23.21 1.96 5.84
CA PRO A 732 -22.88 3.16 6.59
C PRO A 732 -23.92 4.27 6.49
N GLU A 733 -23.99 5.11 7.52
CA GLU A 733 -24.92 6.25 7.56
C GLU A 733 -24.74 7.15 6.34
N ASN A 734 -25.81 7.32 5.58
CA ASN A 734 -25.82 8.07 4.34
C ASN A 734 -27.24 8.49 3.97
N GLU A 735 -27.50 9.76 3.81
CA GLU A 735 -28.82 10.32 3.48
C GLU A 735 -29.32 9.87 2.09
N SER A 736 -28.41 9.66 1.13
CA SER A 736 -28.73 9.20 -0.21
C SER A 736 -29.10 7.71 -0.29
N GLY A 737 -28.85 6.94 0.77
CA GLY A 737 -29.06 5.50 0.83
C GLY A 737 -28.10 4.68 -0.04
N TRP A 738 -28.42 3.41 -0.18
CA TRP A 738 -27.63 2.39 -0.88
C TRP A 738 -28.50 1.60 -1.85
N ILE A 739 -27.94 1.21 -2.97
CA ILE A 739 -28.60 0.35 -3.96
C ILE A 739 -27.79 -0.94 -4.09
N ASP A 740 -28.41 -2.10 -3.89
CA ASP A 740 -27.78 -3.38 -4.15
C ASP A 740 -27.43 -3.47 -5.64
N PHE A 741 -26.16 -3.68 -5.95
CA PHE A 741 -25.64 -3.73 -7.32
C PHE A 741 -26.30 -4.85 -8.14
N TRP A 742 -26.55 -6.01 -7.51
CA TRP A 742 -27.08 -7.20 -8.19
C TRP A 742 -28.58 -7.16 -8.46
N THR A 743 -29.34 -6.54 -7.55
CA THR A 743 -30.80 -6.54 -7.61
C THR A 743 -31.43 -5.20 -7.96
N GLY A 744 -30.70 -4.10 -7.79
CA GLY A 744 -31.22 -2.74 -7.94
C GLY A 744 -32.18 -2.32 -6.82
N GLU A 745 -32.22 -3.09 -5.72
CA GLU A 745 -33.02 -2.77 -4.53
C GLU A 745 -32.37 -1.65 -3.70
N SER A 746 -33.19 -0.73 -3.19
CA SER A 746 -32.73 0.43 -2.41
C SER A 746 -32.88 0.20 -0.91
N TYR A 747 -31.85 0.62 -0.15
CA TYR A 747 -31.75 0.54 1.30
C TYR A 747 -31.42 1.90 1.91
N LYS A 748 -31.82 2.13 3.14
CA LYS A 748 -31.36 3.27 3.93
C LYS A 748 -29.97 2.99 4.49
N GLY A 749 -29.20 4.03 4.77
CA GLY A 749 -27.95 3.94 5.54
C GLY A 749 -28.21 3.73 7.04
N GLY A 750 -27.15 3.46 7.81
CA GLY A 750 -27.17 3.29 9.26
C GLY A 750 -27.75 1.96 9.75
N GLN A 751 -27.72 0.90 8.93
CA GLN A 751 -28.33 -0.38 9.29
C GLN A 751 -27.54 -1.59 8.80
N TYR A 752 -27.79 -2.74 9.42
CA TYR A 752 -27.35 -4.03 8.89
C TYR A 752 -28.38 -4.62 7.95
N VAL A 753 -27.93 -5.26 6.89
CA VAL A 753 -28.76 -6.06 5.98
C VAL A 753 -28.16 -7.46 5.84
N ASP A 754 -29.02 -8.47 5.79
CA ASP A 754 -28.63 -9.84 5.51
C ASP A 754 -28.79 -10.09 4.00
N VAL A 755 -27.70 -10.44 3.31
CA VAL A 755 -27.65 -10.65 1.87
C VAL A 755 -27.49 -12.13 1.57
N ASP A 756 -28.39 -12.69 0.76
CA ASP A 756 -28.22 -14.05 0.27
C ASP A 756 -27.00 -14.15 -0.63
N VAL A 757 -26.12 -15.11 -0.35
CA VAL A 757 -24.88 -15.35 -1.09
C VAL A 757 -24.75 -16.80 -1.52
N ASP A 758 -24.14 -16.98 -2.67
CA ASP A 758 -23.65 -18.25 -3.18
C ASP A 758 -22.21 -18.06 -3.67
N TRP A 759 -21.60 -19.10 -4.24
CA TRP A 759 -20.23 -19.01 -4.74
C TRP A 759 -20.01 -17.95 -5.84
N ALA A 760 -21.09 -17.54 -6.53
CA ALA A 760 -21.03 -16.58 -7.63
C ALA A 760 -21.39 -15.15 -7.23
N LYS A 761 -21.65 -14.89 -5.93
CA LYS A 761 -22.09 -13.56 -5.47
C LYS A 761 -21.27 -13.04 -4.31
N ILE A 762 -20.66 -11.85 -4.49
CA ILE A 762 -20.13 -11.01 -3.41
C ILE A 762 -21.16 -9.93 -3.10
N PRO A 763 -21.48 -9.64 -1.84
CA PRO A 763 -22.29 -8.46 -1.48
C PRO A 763 -21.62 -7.18 -1.95
N LEU A 764 -22.36 -6.40 -2.74
CA LEU A 764 -21.89 -5.18 -3.38
C LEU A 764 -23.03 -4.17 -3.44
N PHE A 765 -22.80 -3.00 -2.86
CA PHE A 765 -23.78 -1.91 -2.85
C PHE A 765 -23.21 -0.67 -3.51
N VAL A 766 -24.08 0.13 -4.12
CA VAL A 766 -23.70 1.41 -4.72
C VAL A 766 -24.36 2.53 -3.93
N ARG A 767 -23.56 3.53 -3.57
CA ARG A 767 -24.07 4.72 -2.87
C ARG A 767 -25.10 5.42 -3.75
N GLY A 768 -26.25 5.76 -3.20
CA GLY A 768 -27.22 6.64 -3.85
C GLY A 768 -26.56 7.96 -4.21
N GLY A 769 -26.89 8.54 -5.38
CA GLY A 769 -26.18 9.68 -5.92
C GLY A 769 -24.84 9.32 -6.53
N SER A 770 -24.78 8.23 -7.31
CA SER A 770 -23.58 7.82 -8.07
C SER A 770 -23.88 7.70 -9.57
N VAL A 771 -22.85 8.01 -10.39
CA VAL A 771 -22.85 7.77 -11.83
C VAL A 771 -21.66 6.86 -12.15
N VAL A 772 -21.93 5.71 -12.78
CA VAL A 772 -20.92 4.68 -13.07
C VAL A 772 -20.92 4.35 -14.56
N PRO A 773 -19.87 4.69 -15.32
CA PRO A 773 -19.70 4.26 -16.70
C PRO A 773 -19.21 2.80 -16.73
N MET A 774 -19.80 1.99 -17.60
CA MET A 774 -19.46 0.58 -17.80
C MET A 774 -19.31 0.27 -19.30
N ASP A 775 -18.24 -0.48 -19.66
CA ASP A 775 -17.92 -0.85 -21.06
C ASP A 775 -17.82 -2.38 -21.19
N PHE A 776 -18.80 -3.00 -21.81
CA PHE A 776 -18.99 -4.44 -21.80
C PHE A 776 -18.34 -5.18 -22.99
N GLY A 777 -17.85 -6.38 -22.72
CA GLY A 777 -17.42 -7.37 -23.73
C GLY A 777 -15.98 -7.24 -24.18
N LYS A 778 -15.13 -6.57 -23.40
CA LYS A 778 -13.68 -6.46 -23.66
C LYS A 778 -12.93 -7.75 -23.33
N GLN A 779 -11.92 -8.07 -24.16
CA GLN A 779 -10.94 -9.12 -23.93
C GLN A 779 -9.58 -8.59 -23.41
N TYR A 780 -9.33 -7.29 -23.60
CA TYR A 780 -8.20 -6.54 -23.05
C TYR A 780 -8.59 -5.06 -22.86
N SER A 781 -7.89 -4.36 -22.02
CA SER A 781 -8.29 -3.02 -21.53
C SER A 781 -8.43 -1.97 -22.64
N ALA A 782 -7.52 -1.99 -23.63
CA ALA A 782 -7.51 -1.06 -24.75
C ALA A 782 -8.44 -1.45 -25.90
N GLU A 783 -9.18 -2.58 -25.81
CA GLU A 783 -10.07 -3.04 -26.86
C GLU A 783 -11.20 -2.05 -27.13
N ARG A 784 -11.41 -1.75 -28.42
CA ARG A 784 -12.55 -0.96 -28.91
C ARG A 784 -13.61 -1.90 -29.44
N THR A 785 -14.56 -2.28 -28.62
CA THR A 785 -15.62 -3.25 -28.96
C THR A 785 -16.62 -2.72 -29.98
N GLY A 786 -16.65 -1.38 -30.17
CA GLY A 786 -17.69 -0.72 -31.00
C GLY A 786 -19.07 -0.70 -30.35
N LYS A 787 -19.23 -1.27 -29.16
CA LYS A 787 -20.47 -1.23 -28.36
C LYS A 787 -20.60 0.13 -27.65
N PRO A 788 -21.85 0.57 -27.35
CA PRO A 788 -22.05 1.75 -26.53
C PRO A 788 -21.53 1.56 -25.10
N VAL A 789 -20.90 2.60 -24.53
CA VAL A 789 -20.60 2.64 -23.08
C VAL A 789 -21.91 2.92 -22.34
N GLU A 790 -22.20 2.15 -21.30
CA GLU A 790 -23.39 2.31 -20.49
C GLU A 790 -23.11 3.22 -19.28
N ILE A 791 -23.91 4.29 -19.16
CA ILE A 791 -23.85 5.22 -18.04
C ILE A 791 -24.96 4.88 -17.07
N ARG A 792 -24.63 4.26 -15.96
CA ARG A 792 -25.57 3.88 -14.89
C ARG A 792 -25.73 4.99 -13.87
N ILE A 793 -26.98 5.37 -13.59
CA ILE A 793 -27.34 6.36 -12.59
C ILE A 793 -27.99 5.67 -11.41
N TYR A 794 -27.38 5.78 -10.24
CA TYR A 794 -27.92 5.28 -8.98
C TYR A 794 -28.52 6.46 -8.22
N LYS A 795 -29.85 6.50 -8.15
CA LYS A 795 -30.61 7.61 -7.56
C LYS A 795 -30.41 7.73 -6.04
N GLY A 796 -30.78 8.89 -5.48
CA GLY A 796 -30.75 9.14 -4.03
C GLY A 796 -30.23 10.53 -3.67
N ALA A 797 -29.33 11.09 -4.49
CA ALA A 797 -28.80 12.44 -4.38
C ALA A 797 -28.25 12.92 -5.74
N ASP A 798 -27.88 14.21 -5.79
CA ASP A 798 -27.09 14.72 -6.91
C ASP A 798 -25.74 13.97 -6.97
N ALA A 799 -25.26 13.70 -8.21
CA ALA A 799 -24.01 12.97 -8.43
C ALA A 799 -23.10 13.67 -9.44
N GLU A 800 -21.82 13.49 -9.29
CA GLU A 800 -20.80 13.93 -10.25
C GLU A 800 -19.71 12.88 -10.42
N LEU A 801 -19.30 12.60 -11.67
CA LEU A 801 -18.11 11.85 -12.02
C LEU A 801 -17.37 12.59 -13.14
N MET A 802 -16.06 12.72 -12.99
CA MET A 802 -15.18 13.25 -14.03
C MET A 802 -14.63 12.04 -14.82
N TRP A 803 -15.30 11.66 -15.93
CA TRP A 803 -14.88 10.54 -16.75
C TRP A 803 -13.61 10.89 -17.50
N TYR A 804 -12.51 10.25 -17.11
CA TYR A 804 -11.17 10.46 -17.63
C TYR A 804 -10.79 9.46 -18.71
N GLU A 805 -10.09 9.92 -19.74
CA GLU A 805 -9.48 9.10 -20.79
C GLU A 805 -8.18 9.72 -21.28
N ASP A 806 -7.21 8.88 -21.65
CA ASP A 806 -5.95 9.25 -22.30
C ASP A 806 -5.48 8.11 -23.23
N GLU A 807 -4.23 8.14 -23.68
CA GLU A 807 -3.66 7.10 -24.55
C GLU A 807 -3.40 5.76 -23.84
N GLY A 808 -3.50 5.68 -22.51
CA GLY A 808 -3.47 4.47 -21.69
C GLY A 808 -2.09 3.91 -21.34
N ASP A 809 -1.03 4.21 -22.09
CA ASP A 809 0.28 3.56 -21.95
C ASP A 809 1.49 4.49 -22.07
N ASN A 810 1.25 5.81 -22.21
CA ASN A 810 2.34 6.78 -22.34
C ASN A 810 2.22 7.92 -21.33
N TYR A 811 3.26 8.76 -21.25
CA TYR A 811 3.29 9.94 -20.36
C TYR A 811 2.71 11.21 -21.01
N GLY A 812 1.94 11.10 -22.11
CA GLY A 812 1.27 12.23 -22.74
C GLY A 812 0.40 13.04 -21.79
N TYR A 813 -0.19 12.38 -20.79
CA TYR A 813 -1.01 13.05 -19.76
C TYR A 813 -0.25 14.11 -18.95
N GLU A 814 1.07 13.98 -18.75
CA GLU A 814 1.91 14.98 -18.08
C GLU A 814 1.98 16.29 -18.90
N ASN A 815 1.72 16.22 -20.20
CA ASN A 815 1.68 17.33 -21.15
C ASN A 815 0.25 17.76 -21.50
N GLY A 816 -0.76 17.28 -20.77
CA GLY A 816 -2.17 17.61 -20.99
C GLY A 816 -2.86 16.81 -22.10
N HIS A 817 -2.24 15.73 -22.62
CA HIS A 817 -2.85 14.81 -23.59
C HIS A 817 -3.80 13.84 -22.87
N TYR A 818 -4.94 14.34 -22.44
CA TYR A 818 -6.04 13.57 -21.86
C TYR A 818 -7.36 14.31 -22.08
N SER A 819 -8.46 13.61 -21.91
CA SER A 819 -9.79 14.20 -21.93
C SER A 819 -10.57 13.89 -20.67
N VAL A 820 -11.41 14.86 -20.25
CA VAL A 820 -12.34 14.70 -19.13
C VAL A 820 -13.73 15.07 -19.60
N ILE A 821 -14.70 14.17 -19.33
CA ILE A 821 -16.12 14.40 -19.62
C ILE A 821 -16.86 14.44 -18.28
N PRO A 822 -17.34 15.62 -17.83
CA PRO A 822 -18.13 15.73 -16.61
C PRO A 822 -19.49 15.05 -16.78
N LEU A 823 -19.82 14.09 -15.91
CA LEU A 823 -21.13 13.45 -15.82
C LEU A 823 -21.82 13.93 -14.55
N LYS A 824 -22.94 14.68 -14.67
CA LYS A 824 -23.63 15.27 -13.53
C LYS A 824 -25.10 14.86 -13.52
N TRP A 825 -25.53 14.19 -12.46
CA TRP A 825 -26.92 13.86 -12.20
C TRP A 825 -27.56 14.88 -11.26
N ASN A 826 -28.70 15.43 -11.64
CA ASN A 826 -29.52 16.22 -10.74
C ASN A 826 -30.76 15.43 -10.32
N GLU A 827 -30.79 14.99 -9.07
CA GLU A 827 -31.82 14.11 -8.53
C GLU A 827 -33.23 14.75 -8.59
N ARG A 828 -33.34 15.98 -8.15
CA ARG A 828 -34.64 16.68 -8.12
C ARG A 828 -35.27 16.87 -9.50
N ARG A 829 -34.45 17.10 -10.52
CA ARG A 829 -34.91 17.34 -11.90
C ARG A 829 -35.02 16.06 -12.73
N GLY A 830 -34.41 14.96 -12.27
CA GLY A 830 -34.29 13.73 -13.03
C GLY A 830 -33.51 13.94 -14.34
N VAL A 831 -32.40 14.67 -14.31
CA VAL A 831 -31.62 15.06 -15.49
C VAL A 831 -30.17 14.66 -15.31
N LEU A 832 -29.65 13.87 -16.27
CA LEU A 832 -28.20 13.70 -16.46
C LEU A 832 -27.71 14.78 -17.42
N GLU A 833 -26.71 15.56 -16.99
CA GLU A 833 -25.93 16.43 -17.85
C GLU A 833 -24.59 15.75 -18.16
N ILE A 834 -24.36 15.45 -19.45
CA ILE A 834 -23.05 15.09 -19.96
C ILE A 834 -22.40 16.41 -20.38
N GLY A 835 -21.41 16.85 -19.63
CA GLY A 835 -20.78 18.15 -19.84
C GLY A 835 -19.99 18.24 -21.14
N ARG A 836 -19.49 19.42 -21.46
CA ARG A 836 -18.55 19.59 -22.58
C ARG A 836 -17.25 18.84 -22.27
N ARG A 837 -16.73 18.07 -23.25
CA ARG A 837 -15.40 17.45 -23.16
C ARG A 837 -14.34 18.54 -22.96
N GLN A 838 -13.43 18.31 -22.01
CA GLN A 838 -12.29 19.14 -21.70
C GLN A 838 -11.02 18.40 -22.13
N GLY A 839 -10.14 19.05 -22.89
CA GLY A 839 -8.91 18.43 -23.39
C GLY A 839 -9.11 17.45 -24.55
N GLY A 840 -8.07 16.69 -24.87
CA GLY A 840 -8.02 15.69 -25.92
C GLY A 840 -6.64 15.04 -26.00
N PHE A 841 -6.55 13.92 -26.72
CA PHE A 841 -5.31 13.16 -26.89
C PHE A 841 -5.25 12.48 -28.26
N PRO A 842 -4.08 12.10 -28.78
CA PRO A 842 -3.95 11.41 -30.05
C PRO A 842 -4.76 10.10 -30.07
N GLY A 843 -5.52 9.86 -31.13
CA GLY A 843 -6.31 8.64 -31.26
C GLY A 843 -7.61 8.61 -30.45
N MET A 844 -8.01 9.71 -29.79
CA MET A 844 -9.27 9.82 -29.07
C MET A 844 -10.49 9.62 -29.99
N ASP A 845 -11.52 8.91 -29.50
CA ASP A 845 -12.83 8.85 -30.16
C ASP A 845 -13.57 10.17 -30.04
N GLU A 846 -13.71 10.89 -31.13
CA GLU A 846 -14.42 12.18 -31.12
C GLU A 846 -15.91 12.00 -30.85
N THR A 847 -16.50 10.92 -31.33
CA THR A 847 -17.92 10.57 -31.16
C THR A 847 -18.05 9.30 -30.34
N LYS A 848 -18.86 9.33 -29.28
CA LYS A 848 -19.18 8.17 -28.44
C LYS A 848 -20.64 7.82 -28.52
N LYS A 849 -20.94 6.52 -28.68
CA LYS A 849 -22.29 5.98 -28.45
C LYS A 849 -22.45 5.66 -26.98
N LEU A 850 -23.48 6.18 -26.37
CA LEU A 850 -23.74 6.00 -24.95
C LEU A 850 -25.14 5.43 -24.73
N ASN A 851 -25.25 4.48 -23.82
CA ASN A 851 -26.49 3.96 -23.28
C ASN A 851 -26.69 4.52 -21.87
N VAL A 852 -27.73 5.32 -21.66
CA VAL A 852 -27.96 5.91 -20.32
C VAL A 852 -29.14 5.21 -19.66
N VAL A 853 -28.93 4.78 -18.41
CA VAL A 853 -29.92 4.04 -17.65
C VAL A 853 -30.01 4.54 -16.20
N VAL A 854 -31.24 4.60 -15.69
CA VAL A 854 -31.50 4.77 -14.24
C VAL A 854 -31.70 3.39 -13.65
N VAL A 855 -30.82 3.01 -12.73
CA VAL A 855 -30.83 1.67 -12.12
C VAL A 855 -32.04 1.51 -11.20
N ASN A 856 -32.68 0.35 -11.30
CA ASN A 856 -33.79 -0.10 -10.44
C ASN A 856 -33.90 -1.62 -10.50
N ARG A 857 -34.83 -2.22 -9.74
CA ARG A 857 -35.04 -3.68 -9.68
C ARG A 857 -35.29 -4.36 -11.03
N ASN A 858 -35.75 -3.63 -12.04
CA ASN A 858 -36.13 -4.20 -13.34
C ASN A 858 -35.14 -3.90 -14.45
N ASN A 859 -34.16 -3.02 -14.21
CA ASN A 859 -33.26 -2.56 -15.27
C ASN A 859 -31.95 -1.96 -14.72
N GLY A 860 -30.84 -2.28 -15.35
CA GLY A 860 -29.53 -1.70 -15.05
C GLY A 860 -28.81 -2.30 -13.84
N ALA A 861 -29.36 -3.32 -13.19
CA ALA A 861 -28.73 -4.04 -12.11
C ALA A 861 -27.80 -5.16 -12.61
N GLY A 862 -26.78 -5.50 -11.82
CA GLY A 862 -25.88 -6.63 -12.07
C GLY A 862 -24.79 -6.36 -13.10
N ASP A 863 -24.16 -7.43 -13.54
CA ASP A 863 -22.96 -7.47 -14.38
C ASP A 863 -23.23 -7.55 -15.90
N GLN A 864 -24.49 -7.45 -16.32
CA GLN A 864 -24.89 -7.49 -17.72
C GLN A 864 -25.32 -6.11 -18.22
N ALA A 865 -25.18 -5.89 -19.53
CA ALA A 865 -25.70 -4.68 -20.16
C ALA A 865 -27.23 -4.59 -20.04
N SER A 866 -27.75 -3.38 -19.88
CA SER A 866 -29.16 -3.11 -19.66
C SER A 866 -30.00 -3.37 -20.93
N LEU A 867 -31.20 -3.93 -20.76
CA LEU A 867 -32.12 -4.19 -21.87
C LEU A 867 -32.85 -2.92 -22.35
N THR A 868 -33.14 -2.01 -21.42
CA THR A 868 -33.83 -0.75 -21.72
C THR A 868 -32.95 0.45 -21.39
N VAL A 869 -32.53 1.20 -22.38
CA VAL A 869 -31.61 2.32 -22.30
C VAL A 869 -32.11 3.53 -23.07
N LYS A 870 -31.61 4.72 -22.73
CA LYS A 870 -31.68 5.89 -23.59
C LYS A 870 -30.37 6.00 -24.39
N GLU A 871 -30.45 5.71 -25.67
CA GLU A 871 -29.30 5.81 -26.59
C GLU A 871 -29.01 7.29 -26.90
N VAL A 872 -27.74 7.65 -26.84
CA VAL A 872 -27.25 9.02 -27.07
C VAL A 872 -25.94 8.98 -27.84
N THR A 873 -25.83 9.85 -28.82
CA THR A 873 -24.56 10.12 -29.50
C THR A 873 -23.94 11.36 -28.89
N TYR A 874 -22.73 11.24 -28.36
CA TYR A 874 -21.99 12.33 -27.74
C TYR A 874 -20.81 12.75 -28.63
N GLU A 875 -20.80 14.02 -29.03
CA GLU A 875 -19.80 14.65 -29.94
C GLU A 875 -18.95 15.70 -29.23
N GLY A 876 -18.69 15.55 -27.94
CA GLY A 876 -17.90 16.48 -27.15
C GLY A 876 -18.65 17.78 -26.71
N LYS A 877 -19.90 17.96 -27.08
CA LYS A 877 -20.77 19.09 -26.68
C LYS A 877 -21.65 18.66 -25.50
N ALA A 878 -21.97 19.63 -24.63
CA ALA A 878 -22.86 19.36 -23.51
C ALA A 878 -24.25 18.89 -23.97
N LEU A 879 -24.77 17.85 -23.32
CA LEU A 879 -26.07 17.24 -23.54
C LEU A 879 -26.86 17.15 -22.23
N LYS A 880 -28.18 17.23 -22.30
CA LYS A 880 -29.08 17.00 -21.15
C LYS A 880 -30.08 15.92 -21.48
N ILE A 881 -30.12 14.89 -20.64
CA ILE A 881 -30.98 13.73 -20.79
C ILE A 881 -31.94 13.70 -19.60
N LYS A 882 -33.25 13.84 -19.85
CA LYS A 882 -34.28 13.85 -18.82
C LYS A 882 -34.88 12.45 -18.67
N PHE A 883 -35.11 11.99 -17.42
CA PHE A 883 -35.76 10.73 -17.05
C PHE A 883 -37.10 10.97 -16.35
#